data_c6d53dddd61a642734129239e04f89c0
#
_entry.id   c6d53dddd61a642734129239e04f89c0
#
_cell.length_a   1.000
_cell.length_b   1.000
_cell.length_c   1.000
_cell.angle_alpha   90.00
_cell.angle_beta   90.00
_cell.angle_gamma   90.00
#
_symmetry.space_group_name_H-M   'P 1'
#
loop_
_entity.id
_entity.type
_entity.pdbx_description
1 polymer ?
#
loop_
_entity_poly.entity_id
_entity_poly.type
_entity_poly.pdbx_seq_one_letter_code
_entity_poly.pdbx_strand_id
1 'polypeptide(L)'
;MEQACRALANSSDPKLAWHIFKRVVSSPQCIKSAPKMARQLIRAGMHSEVDQLHNLLVSKHRDECFNSLVSIAVIVAKSGLSEKGFAQFKSLRDHFPERPPPVVVYNVLMEASLKGDRVENVPLLYEDMVVAGVEPETYTFNILIWGFCDSGLLIDARNVLDKMPEKGCMPNEFTFGLLIRGYCKLGLVDQAMQLLDSVASFGLSPNRVMYNTVISAFCKEGKNDEAEMLVERMREEGITPDVVTFNSRISALCRDGNVLEASRIFRDMQIDEDLGLPRPNVITYNLMLEGFCKDGMMKDAKALVETMKKNGLFKSVESYNIFMLGLVREGNVVDAQLVLKEMVDAGVEPSTYSYNIVIDGLCKMGMLNDARRVMGLMMSSGVSLYTITYSTLINGYCQKGKVAQANCILHEMISNGCSPNNYTCNILLNSLWKEGKISEAETLLQKMNERGYDVDIVTCNSVISGLCKNEKLEIAVKILDRMWSEGSAALSELGNSYAGFQDNATNENKCMPDLVTYSIIIDGFCKAGRIDDAKKKFAELITKGLHPDPTVYNIFIHTYCKEGKMSLAFKVLKNMEQKGLKKNLHTYNSLIMGFGVNGLVFEIYGLLDEMREKGVSPNVFTFNYLIRCLCEGGKTKDAAAVLDEMLQKNISPDISSFKILIKAFSAERDFQLARETFEIGLSICGQKEALYSLLFNELLLGGEVSDAKDIFQEALERSYYLGNFLYKELIDKLCKDGKTEIAYNLVDVMVSKGYRFDPACIMVVIDELGKVGKRQAVDKLSEKMMEMAAEGKVENRIIKVKRKTDSKKPNLDYGGSEWRNIVHRDDGSALALRTIKRVQRGWGQNYVSGL
;
A
#
# COMPACT_ATOMS: atom_id res chain seq x y z
N MET A 1 25.82 -48.54 36.82
CA MET A 1 26.24 -47.51 35.84
C MET A 1 25.81 -47.81 34.41
N GLU A 2 26.11 -49.03 33.86
CA GLU A 2 25.63 -49.43 32.52
C GLU A 2 24.12 -49.43 32.36
N GLN A 3 23.34 -49.80 33.37
CA GLN A 3 21.89 -49.71 33.36
C GLN A 3 21.37 -48.26 33.27
N ALA A 4 22.05 -47.33 33.92
CA ALA A 4 21.69 -45.91 33.84
C ALA A 4 22.02 -45.30 32.46
N CYS A 5 23.13 -45.72 31.82
CA CYS A 5 23.45 -45.30 30.45
C CYS A 5 22.49 -45.91 29.41
N ARG A 6 22.00 -47.13 29.62
CA ARG A 6 20.93 -47.75 28.81
C ARG A 6 19.57 -47.06 29.03
N ALA A 7 19.24 -46.67 30.26
CA ALA A 7 18.04 -45.91 30.58
C ALA A 7 18.04 -44.49 29.94
N LEU A 8 19.21 -43.84 29.89
CA LEU A 8 19.42 -42.57 29.16
C LEU A 8 19.18 -42.71 27.65
N ALA A 9 19.63 -43.84 27.07
CA ALA A 9 19.45 -44.08 25.64
C ALA A 9 18.00 -44.32 25.23
N ASN A 10 17.16 -44.81 26.13
CA ASN A 10 15.78 -45.24 25.90
C ASN A 10 14.71 -44.30 26.49
N SER A 11 15.11 -43.27 27.22
CA SER A 11 14.17 -42.29 27.80
C SER A 11 13.57 -41.41 26.74
N SER A 12 12.24 -41.36 26.65
CA SER A 12 11.47 -40.46 25.80
C SER A 12 11.20 -39.11 26.47
N ASP A 13 11.36 -39.00 27.81
CA ASP A 13 11.17 -37.74 28.55
C ASP A 13 12.52 -37.01 28.73
N PRO A 14 12.70 -35.83 28.11
CA PRO A 14 13.92 -35.03 28.18
C PRO A 14 14.27 -34.56 29.60
N LYS A 15 13.28 -34.27 30.45
CA LYS A 15 13.50 -33.83 31.85
C LYS A 15 14.06 -34.94 32.70
N LEU A 16 13.46 -36.12 32.60
CA LEU A 16 13.93 -37.29 33.34
C LEU A 16 15.33 -37.69 32.87
N ALA A 17 15.58 -37.70 31.57
CA ALA A 17 16.87 -37.98 30.99
C ALA A 17 17.95 -37.01 31.49
N TRP A 18 17.62 -35.72 31.63
CA TRP A 18 18.51 -34.69 32.15
C TRP A 18 18.86 -34.95 33.64
N HIS A 19 17.87 -35.28 34.46
CA HIS A 19 18.09 -35.61 35.89
C HIS A 19 18.97 -36.83 36.09
N ILE A 20 18.80 -37.86 35.27
CA ILE A 20 19.65 -39.04 35.29
C ILE A 20 21.08 -38.70 34.85
N PHE A 21 21.24 -37.94 33.78
CA PHE A 21 22.54 -37.50 33.25
C PHE A 21 23.36 -36.73 34.27
N LYS A 22 22.80 -35.83 35.02
CA LYS A 22 23.47 -35.05 36.07
C LYS A 22 24.10 -35.93 37.14
N ARG A 23 23.48 -37.06 37.49
CA ARG A 23 23.96 -38.01 38.52
C ARG A 23 25.10 -38.90 38.03
N VAL A 24 25.15 -39.17 36.71
CA VAL A 24 26.03 -40.19 36.15
C VAL A 24 27.13 -39.58 35.25
N VAL A 25 27.19 -38.26 35.11
CA VAL A 25 28.09 -37.53 34.20
C VAL A 25 29.60 -37.82 34.42
N SER A 26 29.98 -38.46 35.54
CA SER A 26 31.37 -38.76 35.86
C SER A 26 31.94 -39.99 35.12
N SER A 27 31.11 -40.76 34.41
CA SER A 27 31.58 -41.95 33.67
C SER A 27 31.94 -41.60 32.22
N PRO A 28 33.03 -42.18 31.67
CA PRO A 28 33.45 -41.93 30.28
C PRO A 28 32.38 -42.25 29.22
N GLN A 29 31.55 -43.25 29.49
CA GLN A 29 30.44 -43.65 28.60
C GLN A 29 29.32 -42.59 28.56
N CYS A 30 29.03 -41.93 29.70
CA CYS A 30 28.05 -40.83 29.75
C CYS A 30 28.59 -39.58 29.07
N ILE A 31 29.86 -39.25 29.17
CA ILE A 31 30.48 -38.15 28.48
C ILE A 31 30.31 -38.31 26.94
N LYS A 32 30.52 -39.51 26.39
CA LYS A 32 30.28 -39.77 24.95
C LYS A 32 28.81 -39.63 24.54
N SER A 33 27.85 -39.79 25.47
CA SER A 33 26.43 -39.62 25.19
C SER A 33 25.95 -38.14 25.30
N ALA A 34 26.74 -37.20 25.82
CA ALA A 34 26.40 -35.81 26.02
C ALA A 34 25.91 -35.08 24.74
N PRO A 35 26.47 -35.30 23.54
CA PRO A 35 25.94 -34.70 22.30
C PRO A 35 24.52 -35.15 21.97
N LYS A 36 24.17 -36.43 22.26
CA LYS A 36 22.81 -36.95 22.07
C LYS A 36 21.84 -36.27 23.04
N MET A 37 22.25 -36.08 24.29
CA MET A 37 21.51 -35.40 25.33
C MET A 37 21.25 -33.93 24.91
N ALA A 38 22.26 -33.20 24.43
CA ALA A 38 22.10 -31.84 23.93
C ALA A 38 21.04 -31.74 22.82
N ARG A 39 21.02 -32.68 21.85
CA ARG A 39 20.00 -32.73 20.81
C ARG A 39 18.58 -32.89 21.37
N GLN A 40 18.41 -33.76 22.39
CA GLN A 40 17.11 -33.96 23.02
C GLN A 40 16.65 -32.74 23.78
N LEU A 41 17.53 -32.10 24.54
CA LEU A 41 17.24 -30.88 25.26
C LEU A 41 16.85 -29.73 24.32
N ILE A 42 17.54 -29.53 23.20
CA ILE A 42 17.23 -28.51 22.20
C ILE A 42 15.85 -28.76 21.55
N ARG A 43 15.55 -30.02 21.17
CA ARG A 43 14.23 -30.37 20.62
C ARG A 43 13.09 -30.12 21.61
N ALA A 44 13.37 -30.22 22.91
CA ALA A 44 12.42 -29.93 23.98
C ALA A 44 12.35 -28.43 24.40
N GLY A 45 13.11 -27.54 23.74
CA GLY A 45 13.16 -26.11 24.09
C GLY A 45 13.88 -25.77 25.41
N MET A 46 14.64 -26.74 25.97
CA MET A 46 15.32 -26.62 27.26
C MET A 46 16.73 -26.03 27.08
N HIS A 47 16.81 -24.77 26.67
CA HIS A 47 18.07 -24.10 26.32
C HIS A 47 18.99 -23.80 27.50
N SER A 48 18.43 -23.54 28.70
CA SER A 48 19.19 -23.30 29.94
C SER A 48 19.92 -24.57 30.43
N GLU A 49 19.30 -25.72 30.21
CA GLU A 49 19.87 -27.01 30.58
C GLU A 49 21.03 -27.42 29.64
N VAL A 50 21.01 -26.94 28.37
CA VAL A 50 22.13 -27.13 27.45
C VAL A 50 23.34 -26.33 27.92
N ASP A 51 23.16 -25.10 28.43
CA ASP A 51 24.23 -24.32 28.99
C ASP A 51 24.79 -24.96 30.29
N GLN A 52 23.90 -25.51 31.14
CA GLN A 52 24.31 -26.29 32.33
C GLN A 52 25.10 -27.53 31.94
N LEU A 53 24.68 -28.24 30.87
CA LEU A 53 25.40 -29.42 30.37
C LEU A 53 26.83 -29.08 29.93
N HIS A 54 26.97 -27.96 29.16
CA HIS A 54 28.27 -27.45 28.74
C HIS A 54 29.18 -27.16 29.97
N ASN A 55 28.66 -26.34 30.91
CA ASN A 55 29.42 -25.96 32.11
C ASN A 55 29.80 -27.13 33.00
N LEU A 56 28.94 -28.11 33.13
CA LEU A 56 29.24 -29.37 33.85
C LEU A 56 30.38 -30.17 33.23
N LEU A 57 30.48 -30.21 31.90
CA LEU A 57 31.55 -30.91 31.19
C LEU A 57 32.86 -30.09 31.24
N VAL A 58 32.81 -28.80 31.15
CA VAL A 58 33.94 -27.88 31.25
C VAL A 58 34.55 -27.95 32.67
N SER A 59 33.72 -27.94 33.74
CA SER A 59 34.19 -27.98 35.14
C SER A 59 34.95 -29.26 35.49
N LYS A 60 34.89 -30.32 34.67
CA LYS A 60 35.58 -31.59 34.90
C LYS A 60 37.01 -31.65 34.36
N HIS A 61 37.45 -30.69 33.57
CA HIS A 61 38.80 -30.53 33.02
C HIS A 61 39.48 -31.82 32.51
N ARG A 62 38.69 -32.76 31.92
CA ARG A 62 39.19 -33.98 31.40
C ARG A 62 39.32 -33.95 29.87
N ASP A 63 40.42 -34.43 29.35
CA ASP A 63 40.65 -34.52 27.90
C ASP A 63 39.54 -35.30 27.15
N GLU A 64 38.91 -36.28 27.83
CA GLU A 64 37.80 -37.02 27.32
C GLU A 64 36.54 -36.19 27.01
N CYS A 65 36.40 -35.03 27.67
CA CYS A 65 35.25 -34.11 27.46
C CYS A 65 35.37 -33.28 26.18
N PHE A 66 36.59 -33.05 25.67
CA PHE A 66 36.86 -32.18 24.54
C PHE A 66 35.99 -32.47 23.32
N ASN A 67 35.98 -33.70 22.82
CA ASN A 67 35.21 -34.06 21.61
C ASN A 67 33.69 -33.94 21.81
N SER A 68 33.21 -34.15 23.03
CA SER A 68 31.80 -34.02 23.36
C SER A 68 31.39 -32.53 23.43
N LEU A 69 32.25 -31.66 23.99
CA LEU A 69 32.05 -30.22 24.05
C LEU A 69 32.06 -29.62 22.65
N VAL A 70 33.00 -29.98 21.79
CA VAL A 70 33.06 -29.59 20.38
C VAL A 70 31.75 -29.99 19.67
N SER A 71 31.30 -31.22 19.87
CA SER A 71 30.06 -31.70 19.25
C SER A 71 28.82 -30.96 19.76
N ILE A 72 28.79 -30.58 21.05
CA ILE A 72 27.68 -29.78 21.61
C ILE A 72 27.65 -28.40 21.00
N ALA A 73 28.79 -27.70 20.94
CA ALA A 73 28.85 -26.35 20.32
C ALA A 73 28.36 -26.35 18.86
N VAL A 74 28.77 -27.37 18.07
CA VAL A 74 28.29 -27.59 16.69
C VAL A 74 26.79 -27.87 16.63
N ILE A 75 26.26 -28.67 17.52
CA ILE A 75 24.81 -29.00 17.54
C ILE A 75 23.98 -27.77 17.91
N VAL A 76 24.43 -26.98 18.88
CA VAL A 76 23.78 -25.74 19.32
C VAL A 76 23.77 -24.73 18.17
N ALA A 77 24.90 -24.51 17.52
CA ALA A 77 25.02 -23.61 16.39
C ALA A 77 24.11 -24.01 15.21
N LYS A 78 24.11 -25.29 14.83
CA LYS A 78 23.22 -25.82 13.75
C LYS A 78 21.73 -25.75 14.05
N SER A 79 21.37 -25.62 15.33
CA SER A 79 19.96 -25.52 15.77
C SER A 79 19.42 -24.09 15.74
N GLY A 80 20.15 -23.13 15.15
CA GLY A 80 19.75 -21.73 15.08
C GLY A 80 20.13 -20.88 16.29
N LEU A 81 20.86 -21.45 17.25
CA LEU A 81 21.35 -20.76 18.45
C LEU A 81 22.84 -20.38 18.27
N SER A 82 23.14 -19.63 17.19
CA SER A 82 24.50 -19.28 16.77
C SER A 82 25.32 -18.57 17.86
N GLU A 83 24.71 -17.61 18.55
CA GLU A 83 25.33 -16.87 19.67
C GLU A 83 25.77 -17.78 20.80
N LYS A 84 24.89 -18.70 21.22
CA LYS A 84 25.20 -19.65 22.27
C LYS A 84 26.26 -20.64 21.84
N GLY A 85 26.18 -21.11 20.60
CA GLY A 85 27.19 -22.00 20.00
C GLY A 85 28.56 -21.35 19.99
N PHE A 86 28.66 -20.08 19.60
CA PHE A 86 29.89 -19.29 19.61
C PHE A 86 30.42 -19.08 21.03
N ALA A 87 29.55 -18.70 21.99
CA ALA A 87 29.96 -18.51 23.39
C ALA A 87 30.50 -19.82 24.01
N GLN A 88 29.84 -20.95 23.74
CA GLN A 88 30.28 -22.26 24.20
C GLN A 88 31.62 -22.69 23.55
N PHE A 89 31.80 -22.34 22.26
CA PHE A 89 33.07 -22.58 21.57
C PHE A 89 34.21 -21.72 22.17
N LYS A 90 33.96 -20.45 22.46
CA LYS A 90 34.93 -19.55 23.09
C LYS A 90 35.35 -20.09 24.45
N SER A 91 34.38 -20.48 25.29
CA SER A 91 34.62 -21.10 26.59
C SER A 91 35.48 -22.40 26.46
N LEU A 92 35.21 -23.19 25.44
CA LEU A 92 36.01 -24.42 25.17
C LEU A 92 37.47 -24.06 24.81
N ARG A 93 37.68 -23.05 23.96
CA ARG A 93 39.01 -22.58 23.57
C ARG A 93 39.80 -22.03 24.78
N ASP A 94 39.15 -21.27 25.68
CA ASP A 94 39.75 -20.74 26.89
C ASP A 94 40.27 -21.87 27.84
N HIS A 95 39.57 -23.02 27.88
CA HIS A 95 39.89 -24.15 28.75
C HIS A 95 40.88 -25.17 28.12
N PHE A 96 40.91 -25.21 26.78
CA PHE A 96 41.77 -26.18 26.03
C PHE A 96 42.56 -25.47 24.93
N PRO A 97 43.43 -24.50 25.24
CA PRO A 97 44.13 -23.67 24.22
C PRO A 97 45.08 -24.51 23.36
N GLU A 98 45.71 -25.57 23.92
CA GLU A 98 46.70 -26.41 23.21
C GLU A 98 46.05 -27.39 22.26
N ARG A 99 44.73 -27.56 22.26
CA ARG A 99 44.06 -28.57 21.46
C ARG A 99 43.01 -27.93 20.52
N PRO A 100 43.42 -27.54 19.29
CA PRO A 100 42.50 -26.91 18.35
C PRO A 100 41.44 -27.91 17.83
N PRO A 101 40.19 -27.45 17.64
CA PRO A 101 39.17 -28.22 16.94
C PRO A 101 39.56 -28.42 15.46
N PRO A 102 39.01 -29.44 14.77
CA PRO A 102 39.20 -29.65 13.34
C PRO A 102 38.58 -28.48 12.51
N VAL A 103 39.12 -28.22 11.32
CA VAL A 103 38.69 -27.15 10.38
C VAL A 103 37.16 -27.20 10.14
N VAL A 104 36.58 -28.40 10.05
CA VAL A 104 35.12 -28.59 9.86
C VAL A 104 34.30 -27.93 10.96
N VAL A 105 34.80 -27.88 12.20
CA VAL A 105 34.10 -27.26 13.33
C VAL A 105 34.07 -25.74 13.16
N TYR A 106 35.19 -25.13 12.81
CA TYR A 106 35.28 -23.69 12.50
C TYR A 106 34.34 -23.32 11.36
N ASN A 107 34.37 -24.08 10.26
CA ASN A 107 33.50 -23.85 9.09
C ASN A 107 32.01 -23.89 9.46
N VAL A 108 31.60 -24.87 10.26
CA VAL A 108 30.19 -25.00 10.71
C VAL A 108 29.78 -23.85 11.62
N LEU A 109 30.66 -23.40 12.53
CA LEU A 109 30.37 -22.28 13.42
C LEU A 109 30.29 -20.95 12.65
N MET A 110 31.20 -20.72 11.69
CA MET A 110 31.17 -19.54 10.82
C MET A 110 29.89 -19.53 9.96
N GLU A 111 29.56 -20.67 9.33
CA GLU A 111 28.33 -20.78 8.54
C GLU A 111 27.07 -20.57 9.37
N ALA A 112 27.03 -21.11 10.60
CA ALA A 112 25.91 -20.90 11.52
C ALA A 112 25.79 -19.43 11.98
N SER A 113 26.93 -18.74 12.15
CA SER A 113 26.97 -17.33 12.49
C SER A 113 26.41 -16.46 11.35
N LEU A 114 26.74 -16.75 10.09
CA LEU A 114 26.17 -16.08 8.93
C LEU A 114 24.67 -16.28 8.82
N LYS A 115 24.20 -17.52 8.96
CA LYS A 115 22.77 -17.84 8.94
C LYS A 115 21.98 -17.20 10.09
N GLY A 116 22.64 -16.93 11.21
CA GLY A 116 22.08 -16.26 12.39
C GLY A 116 22.22 -14.73 12.37
N ASP A 117 22.61 -14.14 11.23
CA ASP A 117 22.82 -12.68 11.04
C ASP A 117 23.86 -12.08 12.02
N ARG A 118 24.90 -12.89 12.36
CA ARG A 118 26.00 -12.51 13.25
C ARG A 118 27.34 -12.56 12.52
N VAL A 119 27.45 -11.73 11.49
CA VAL A 119 28.64 -11.71 10.60
C VAL A 119 29.93 -11.37 11.35
N GLU A 120 29.84 -10.58 12.44
CA GLU A 120 30.93 -10.15 13.31
C GLU A 120 31.77 -11.33 13.90
N ASN A 121 31.13 -12.48 14.11
CA ASN A 121 31.82 -13.67 14.67
C ASN A 121 32.71 -14.37 13.65
N VAL A 122 32.52 -14.16 12.36
CA VAL A 122 33.24 -14.89 11.31
C VAL A 122 34.72 -14.54 11.26
N PRO A 123 35.14 -13.26 11.26
CA PRO A 123 36.54 -12.89 11.36
C PRO A 123 37.21 -13.41 12.63
N LEU A 124 36.50 -13.36 13.79
CA LEU A 124 37.03 -13.80 15.08
C LEU A 124 37.33 -15.31 15.08
N LEU A 125 36.42 -16.12 14.50
CA LEU A 125 36.62 -17.55 14.35
C LEU A 125 37.77 -17.87 13.40
N TYR A 126 37.94 -17.10 12.33
CA TYR A 126 39.03 -17.27 11.39
C TYR A 126 40.39 -16.92 12.03
N GLU A 127 40.44 -15.83 12.79
CA GLU A 127 41.64 -15.43 13.54
C GLU A 127 42.06 -16.52 14.56
N ASP A 128 41.12 -17.03 15.36
CA ASP A 128 41.38 -18.13 16.30
C ASP A 128 41.88 -19.38 15.57
N MET A 129 41.30 -19.71 14.41
CA MET A 129 41.71 -20.82 13.57
C MET A 129 43.18 -20.70 13.11
N VAL A 130 43.57 -19.50 12.64
CA VAL A 130 44.92 -19.21 12.15
C VAL A 130 45.93 -19.24 13.31
N VAL A 131 45.57 -18.60 14.45
CA VAL A 131 46.38 -18.61 15.67
C VAL A 131 46.57 -20.03 16.22
N ALA A 132 45.55 -20.85 16.11
CA ALA A 132 45.61 -22.24 16.54
C ALA A 132 46.39 -23.19 15.59
N GLY A 133 46.90 -22.67 14.46
CA GLY A 133 47.67 -23.43 13.49
C GLY A 133 46.86 -24.41 12.65
N VAL A 134 45.53 -24.20 12.54
CA VAL A 134 44.65 -25.00 11.71
C VAL A 134 44.59 -24.38 10.30
N GLU A 135 44.99 -25.17 9.29
CA GLU A 135 45.02 -24.71 7.90
C GLU A 135 43.63 -24.50 7.33
N PRO A 136 43.32 -23.29 6.77
CA PRO A 136 42.05 -23.07 6.10
C PRO A 136 41.90 -23.89 4.80
N GLU A 137 40.68 -24.28 4.47
CA GLU A 137 40.33 -24.95 3.22
C GLU A 137 39.62 -23.96 2.26
N THR A 138 39.50 -24.30 0.97
CA THR A 138 38.74 -23.53 -0.01
C THR A 138 37.32 -23.18 0.51
N TYR A 139 36.70 -24.11 1.22
CA TYR A 139 35.38 -23.89 1.84
C TYR A 139 35.40 -22.82 2.94
N THR A 140 36.45 -22.74 3.73
CA THR A 140 36.67 -21.70 4.76
C THR A 140 36.70 -20.31 4.12
N PHE A 141 37.46 -20.15 3.04
CA PHE A 141 37.56 -18.90 2.31
C PHE A 141 36.22 -18.53 1.65
N ASN A 142 35.44 -19.50 1.14
CA ASN A 142 34.11 -19.26 0.60
C ASN A 142 33.14 -18.72 1.65
N ILE A 143 33.22 -19.19 2.91
CA ILE A 143 32.40 -18.65 4.01
C ILE A 143 32.82 -17.21 4.34
N LEU A 144 34.12 -16.90 4.35
CA LEU A 144 34.60 -15.53 4.54
C LEU A 144 34.13 -14.59 3.44
N ILE A 145 34.26 -14.97 2.18
CA ILE A 145 33.75 -14.24 1.03
C ILE A 145 32.24 -14.00 1.15
N TRP A 146 31.48 -15.04 1.51
CA TRP A 146 30.05 -14.91 1.73
C TRP A 146 29.75 -13.87 2.82
N GLY A 147 30.44 -13.92 3.96
CA GLY A 147 30.27 -12.98 5.06
C GLY A 147 30.57 -11.55 4.67
N PHE A 148 31.66 -11.31 3.97
CA PHE A 148 32.03 -9.98 3.47
C PHE A 148 31.06 -9.46 2.41
N CYS A 149 30.56 -10.31 1.49
CA CYS A 149 29.55 -9.93 0.51
C CYS A 149 28.20 -9.56 1.18
N ASP A 150 27.79 -10.30 2.21
CA ASP A 150 26.55 -9.97 2.92
C ASP A 150 26.64 -8.67 3.74
N SER A 151 27.83 -8.36 4.27
CA SER A 151 28.13 -7.11 4.97
C SER A 151 28.39 -5.92 4.04
N GLY A 152 28.43 -6.12 2.72
CA GLY A 152 28.73 -5.07 1.75
C GLY A 152 30.23 -4.71 1.62
N LEU A 153 31.13 -5.48 2.26
CA LEU A 153 32.59 -5.26 2.26
C LEU A 153 33.25 -5.97 1.07
N LEU A 154 32.89 -5.56 -0.16
CA LEU A 154 33.31 -6.21 -1.40
C LEU A 154 34.83 -6.14 -1.64
N ILE A 155 35.50 -5.08 -1.17
CA ILE A 155 36.97 -4.93 -1.27
C ILE A 155 37.67 -6.03 -0.48
N ASP A 156 37.17 -6.32 0.72
CA ASP A 156 37.74 -7.38 1.57
C ASP A 156 37.44 -8.76 0.99
N ALA A 157 36.22 -8.95 0.44
CA ALA A 157 35.89 -10.18 -0.27
C ALA A 157 36.83 -10.43 -1.47
N ARG A 158 37.17 -9.39 -2.22
CA ARG A 158 38.13 -9.48 -3.35
C ARG A 158 39.56 -9.79 -2.87
N ASN A 159 39.99 -9.12 -1.81
CA ASN A 159 41.31 -9.37 -1.20
C ASN A 159 41.45 -10.84 -0.72
N VAL A 160 40.36 -11.41 -0.24
CA VAL A 160 40.34 -12.85 0.15
C VAL A 160 40.53 -13.75 -1.07
N LEU A 161 39.81 -13.47 -2.20
CA LEU A 161 40.00 -14.21 -3.45
C LEU A 161 41.44 -14.19 -3.91
N ASP A 162 42.07 -12.99 -3.92
CA ASP A 162 43.43 -12.82 -4.40
C ASP A 162 44.50 -13.52 -3.52
N LYS A 163 44.18 -13.66 -2.21
CA LYS A 163 45.06 -14.37 -1.23
C LYS A 163 44.86 -15.89 -1.18
N MET A 164 43.79 -16.45 -1.74
CA MET A 164 43.54 -17.88 -1.73
C MET A 164 44.65 -18.72 -2.34
N PRO A 165 45.20 -18.37 -3.53
CA PRO A 165 46.33 -19.12 -4.12
C PRO A 165 47.61 -19.10 -3.27
N GLU A 166 47.91 -17.97 -2.60
CA GLU A 166 49.07 -17.80 -1.71
C GLU A 166 49.04 -18.77 -0.51
N LYS A 167 47.80 -19.14 -0.10
CA LYS A 167 47.52 -20.13 0.97
C LYS A 167 47.36 -21.54 0.47
N GLY A 168 47.67 -21.83 -0.81
CA GLY A 168 47.52 -23.15 -1.41
C GLY A 168 46.07 -23.59 -1.70
N CYS A 169 45.10 -22.68 -1.58
CA CYS A 169 43.71 -22.93 -1.84
C CYS A 169 43.27 -22.32 -3.16
N MET A 170 42.90 -23.12 -4.15
CA MET A 170 42.45 -22.59 -5.45
C MET A 170 40.98 -22.19 -5.38
N PRO A 171 40.61 -20.99 -5.92
CA PRO A 171 39.24 -20.60 -6.10
C PRO A 171 38.49 -21.58 -7.00
N ASN A 172 37.21 -21.81 -6.76
CA ASN A 172 36.36 -22.66 -7.58
C ASN A 172 35.16 -21.90 -8.11
N GLU A 173 34.33 -22.52 -8.95
CA GLU A 173 33.12 -21.89 -9.51
C GLU A 173 32.19 -21.31 -8.42
N PHE A 174 32.11 -21.99 -7.27
CA PHE A 174 31.30 -21.49 -6.15
C PHE A 174 31.85 -20.17 -5.56
N THR A 175 33.18 -20.04 -5.49
CA THR A 175 33.87 -18.81 -5.04
C THR A 175 33.50 -17.61 -5.92
N PHE A 176 33.59 -17.77 -7.25
CA PHE A 176 33.20 -16.73 -8.20
C PHE A 176 31.71 -16.44 -8.15
N GLY A 177 30.87 -17.47 -8.04
CA GLY A 177 29.43 -17.33 -7.90
C GLY A 177 29.00 -16.48 -6.68
N LEU A 178 29.69 -16.64 -5.53
CA LEU A 178 29.45 -15.84 -4.33
C LEU A 178 29.82 -14.36 -4.55
N LEU A 179 30.98 -14.10 -5.15
CA LEU A 179 31.44 -12.74 -5.44
C LEU A 179 30.51 -12.05 -6.44
N ILE A 180 30.21 -12.68 -7.58
CA ILE A 180 29.29 -12.15 -8.59
C ILE A 180 27.96 -11.80 -7.94
N ARG A 181 27.40 -12.68 -7.10
CA ARG A 181 26.16 -12.44 -6.37
C ARG A 181 26.29 -11.24 -5.41
N GLY A 182 27.44 -11.10 -4.72
CA GLY A 182 27.70 -9.97 -3.82
C GLY A 182 27.72 -8.64 -4.56
N TYR A 183 28.44 -8.56 -5.69
CA TYR A 183 28.48 -7.36 -6.54
C TYR A 183 27.09 -7.02 -7.10
N CYS A 184 26.35 -8.01 -7.62
CA CYS A 184 24.99 -7.81 -8.13
C CYS A 184 24.00 -7.36 -7.04
N LYS A 185 24.16 -7.83 -5.80
CA LYS A 185 23.30 -7.42 -4.65
C LYS A 185 23.45 -5.93 -4.33
N LEU A 186 24.64 -5.36 -4.53
CA LEU A 186 24.94 -3.94 -4.29
C LEU A 186 24.77 -3.05 -5.54
N GLY A 187 24.25 -3.59 -6.66
CA GLY A 187 24.06 -2.83 -7.90
C GLY A 187 25.33 -2.51 -8.67
N LEU A 188 26.43 -3.21 -8.41
CA LEU A 188 27.71 -3.03 -9.10
C LEU A 188 27.85 -4.03 -10.25
N VAL A 189 26.87 -4.01 -11.18
CA VAL A 189 26.72 -5.06 -12.21
C VAL A 189 27.88 -5.06 -13.20
N ASP A 190 28.44 -3.89 -13.53
CA ASP A 190 29.60 -3.79 -14.43
C ASP A 190 30.85 -4.49 -13.85
N GLN A 191 31.04 -4.42 -12.52
CA GLN A 191 32.12 -5.12 -11.83
C GLN A 191 31.85 -6.63 -11.73
N ALA A 192 30.58 -7.02 -11.56
CA ALA A 192 30.19 -8.43 -11.62
C ALA A 192 30.46 -9.04 -13.00
N MET A 193 30.24 -8.26 -14.08
CA MET A 193 30.55 -8.64 -15.46
C MET A 193 32.07 -8.86 -15.65
N GLN A 194 32.92 -7.92 -15.16
CA GLN A 194 34.36 -8.09 -15.19
C GLN A 194 34.84 -9.34 -14.45
N LEU A 195 34.16 -9.69 -13.33
CA LEU A 195 34.45 -10.94 -12.61
C LEU A 195 34.08 -12.17 -13.44
N LEU A 196 32.91 -12.14 -14.11
CA LEU A 196 32.47 -13.21 -15.01
C LEU A 196 33.50 -13.43 -16.13
N ASP A 197 34.00 -12.37 -16.73
CA ASP A 197 35.06 -12.42 -17.76
C ASP A 197 36.37 -12.97 -17.22
N SER A 198 36.71 -12.71 -15.96
CA SER A 198 37.97 -13.15 -15.34
C SER A 198 37.95 -14.65 -14.95
N VAL A 199 36.83 -15.31 -14.90
CA VAL A 199 36.70 -16.75 -14.51
C VAL A 199 37.59 -17.63 -15.37
N ALA A 200 37.63 -17.38 -16.67
CA ALA A 200 38.46 -18.12 -17.62
C ALA A 200 39.98 -18.00 -17.35
N SER A 201 40.42 -16.86 -16.79
CA SER A 201 41.85 -16.63 -16.45
C SER A 201 42.35 -17.55 -15.30
N PHE A 202 41.42 -18.06 -14.51
CA PHE A 202 41.71 -19.03 -13.44
C PHE A 202 41.55 -20.50 -13.89
N GLY A 203 41.37 -20.74 -15.21
CA GLY A 203 41.19 -22.07 -15.75
C GLY A 203 39.80 -22.70 -15.48
N LEU A 204 38.85 -21.86 -15.13
CA LEU A 204 37.43 -22.26 -14.88
C LEU A 204 36.55 -21.81 -16.03
N SER A 205 35.43 -22.48 -16.23
CA SER A 205 34.37 -22.04 -17.15
C SER A 205 33.22 -21.44 -16.38
N PRO A 206 32.66 -20.30 -16.84
CA PRO A 206 31.44 -19.75 -16.25
C PRO A 206 30.30 -20.76 -16.33
N ASN A 207 29.50 -20.83 -15.28
CA ASN A 207 28.35 -21.75 -15.24
C ASN A 207 27.01 -20.99 -15.36
N ARG A 208 25.93 -21.73 -15.60
CA ARG A 208 24.57 -21.19 -15.77
C ARG A 208 24.14 -20.28 -14.62
N VAL A 209 24.53 -20.61 -13.37
CA VAL A 209 24.12 -19.83 -12.19
C VAL A 209 24.78 -18.44 -12.19
N MET A 210 26.04 -18.34 -12.60
CA MET A 210 26.76 -17.05 -12.73
C MET A 210 26.09 -16.18 -13.77
N TYR A 211 25.82 -16.71 -14.99
CA TYR A 211 25.12 -16.01 -16.05
C TYR A 211 23.75 -15.52 -15.59
N ASN A 212 22.91 -16.41 -15.03
CA ASN A 212 21.57 -16.03 -14.53
C ASN A 212 21.62 -14.95 -13.45
N THR A 213 22.65 -14.94 -12.61
CA THR A 213 22.82 -13.91 -11.57
C THR A 213 23.09 -12.54 -12.19
N VAL A 214 23.99 -12.45 -13.18
CA VAL A 214 24.32 -11.18 -13.87
C VAL A 214 23.16 -10.73 -14.74
N ILE A 215 22.52 -11.64 -15.51
CA ILE A 215 21.32 -11.33 -16.30
C ILE A 215 20.21 -10.76 -15.42
N SER A 216 19.93 -11.41 -14.28
CA SER A 216 18.94 -10.91 -13.32
C SER A 216 19.29 -9.54 -12.76
N ALA A 217 20.58 -9.24 -12.58
CA ALA A 217 21.03 -7.95 -12.10
C ALA A 217 20.87 -6.85 -13.17
N PHE A 218 21.26 -7.09 -14.44
CA PHE A 218 21.00 -6.18 -15.55
C PHE A 218 19.50 -5.91 -15.71
N CYS A 219 18.69 -6.97 -15.65
CA CYS A 219 17.24 -6.85 -15.68
C CYS A 219 16.68 -5.99 -14.54
N LYS A 220 17.27 -6.03 -13.33
CA LYS A 220 16.85 -5.19 -12.20
C LYS A 220 17.22 -3.72 -12.38
N GLU A 221 18.32 -3.44 -13.07
CA GLU A 221 18.77 -2.07 -13.42
C GLU A 221 18.06 -1.48 -14.64
N GLY A 222 17.20 -2.24 -15.31
CA GLY A 222 16.50 -1.82 -16.54
C GLY A 222 17.38 -1.85 -17.80
N LYS A 223 18.58 -2.47 -17.74
CA LYS A 223 19.49 -2.67 -18.86
C LYS A 223 19.12 -3.94 -19.61
N ASN A 224 17.99 -3.91 -20.32
CA ASN A 224 17.43 -5.11 -20.97
C ASN A 224 18.26 -5.55 -22.20
N ASP A 225 18.86 -4.61 -22.93
CA ASP A 225 19.68 -4.88 -24.12
C ASP A 225 20.97 -5.62 -23.73
N GLU A 226 21.62 -5.20 -22.64
CA GLU A 226 22.81 -5.86 -22.11
C GLU A 226 22.49 -7.27 -21.59
N ALA A 227 21.31 -7.42 -20.95
CA ALA A 227 20.85 -8.74 -20.52
C ALA A 227 20.62 -9.68 -21.71
N GLU A 228 20.10 -9.18 -22.84
CA GLU A 228 19.89 -9.97 -24.07
C GLU A 228 21.21 -10.39 -24.69
N MET A 229 22.14 -9.47 -24.86
CA MET A 229 23.49 -9.78 -25.35
C MET A 229 24.19 -10.84 -24.48
N LEU A 230 23.96 -10.80 -23.17
CA LEU A 230 24.55 -11.80 -22.26
C LEU A 230 23.91 -13.20 -22.42
N VAL A 231 22.60 -13.26 -22.74
CA VAL A 231 21.93 -14.53 -23.09
C VAL A 231 22.46 -15.12 -24.40
N GLU A 232 22.73 -14.28 -25.40
CA GLU A 232 23.33 -14.72 -26.66
C GLU A 232 24.75 -15.26 -26.43
N ARG A 233 25.58 -14.53 -25.70
CA ARG A 233 26.91 -14.98 -25.31
C ARG A 233 26.88 -16.32 -24.56
N MET A 234 25.92 -16.49 -23.64
CA MET A 234 25.71 -17.76 -22.91
C MET A 234 25.45 -18.92 -23.88
N ARG A 235 24.70 -18.68 -24.97
CA ARG A 235 24.46 -19.70 -26.04
C ARG A 235 25.72 -20.00 -26.85
N GLU A 236 26.45 -18.96 -27.23
CA GLU A 236 27.71 -19.08 -27.99
C GLU A 236 28.75 -19.91 -27.21
N GLU A 237 28.80 -19.76 -25.88
CA GLU A 237 29.64 -20.57 -25.01
C GLU A 237 29.12 -22.00 -24.75
N GLY A 238 28.01 -22.39 -25.40
CA GLY A 238 27.42 -23.73 -25.31
C GLY A 238 26.61 -23.97 -24.02
N ILE A 239 26.31 -22.92 -23.26
CA ILE A 239 25.50 -22.99 -22.04
C ILE A 239 24.04 -22.74 -22.42
N THR A 240 23.18 -23.74 -22.29
CA THR A 240 21.75 -23.58 -22.62
C THR A 240 21.03 -22.74 -21.56
N PRO A 241 20.35 -21.62 -21.98
CA PRO A 241 19.49 -20.83 -21.08
C PRO A 241 18.33 -21.68 -20.55
N ASP A 242 18.01 -21.50 -19.27
CA ASP A 242 16.92 -22.23 -18.60
C ASP A 242 15.69 -21.35 -18.35
N VAL A 243 14.66 -21.92 -17.73
CA VAL A 243 13.43 -21.20 -17.35
C VAL A 243 13.73 -20.00 -16.46
N VAL A 244 14.77 -20.07 -15.62
CA VAL A 244 15.15 -18.95 -14.71
C VAL A 244 15.69 -17.77 -15.51
N THR A 245 16.48 -18.02 -16.58
CA THR A 245 16.99 -16.99 -17.50
C THR A 245 15.84 -16.21 -18.11
N PHE A 246 14.85 -16.91 -18.68
CA PHE A 246 13.71 -16.29 -19.33
C PHE A 246 12.74 -15.64 -18.34
N ASN A 247 12.52 -16.23 -17.17
CA ASN A 247 11.71 -15.62 -16.12
C ASN A 247 12.31 -14.28 -15.64
N SER A 248 13.62 -14.17 -15.54
CA SER A 248 14.29 -12.90 -15.18
C SER A 248 14.03 -11.83 -16.24
N ARG A 249 14.13 -12.16 -17.54
CA ARG A 249 13.84 -11.25 -18.66
C ARG A 249 12.38 -10.84 -18.70
N ILE A 250 11.45 -11.81 -18.64
CA ILE A 250 9.99 -11.55 -18.64
C ILE A 250 9.63 -10.63 -17.46
N SER A 251 10.16 -10.91 -16.26
CA SER A 251 9.92 -10.08 -15.07
C SER A 251 10.41 -8.64 -15.25
N ALA A 252 11.57 -8.44 -15.89
CA ALA A 252 12.11 -7.12 -16.18
C ALA A 252 11.24 -6.35 -17.17
N LEU A 253 10.94 -6.97 -18.31
CA LEU A 253 10.11 -6.38 -19.38
C LEU A 253 8.72 -6.00 -18.85
N CYS A 254 8.10 -6.86 -18.03
CA CYS A 254 6.82 -6.55 -17.39
C CYS A 254 6.91 -5.40 -16.37
N ARG A 255 8.07 -5.21 -15.71
CA ARG A 255 8.30 -4.10 -14.78
C ARG A 255 8.44 -2.78 -15.52
N ASP A 256 9.15 -2.80 -16.65
CA ASP A 256 9.43 -1.62 -17.47
C ASP A 256 8.25 -1.24 -18.39
N GLY A 257 7.12 -1.99 -18.29
CA GLY A 257 5.91 -1.74 -19.09
C GLY A 257 5.98 -2.30 -20.54
N ASN A 258 7.02 -3.04 -20.90
CA ASN A 258 7.16 -3.66 -22.22
C ASN A 258 6.54 -5.07 -22.26
N VAL A 259 5.25 -5.13 -21.92
CA VAL A 259 4.50 -6.40 -21.78
C VAL A 259 4.33 -7.12 -23.13
N LEU A 260 4.33 -6.39 -24.23
CA LEU A 260 4.22 -6.98 -25.58
C LEU A 260 5.44 -7.85 -25.92
N GLU A 261 6.65 -7.38 -25.60
CA GLU A 261 7.87 -8.14 -25.83
C GLU A 261 7.96 -9.32 -24.86
N ALA A 262 7.58 -9.14 -23.59
CA ALA A 262 7.45 -10.24 -22.66
C ALA A 262 6.49 -11.33 -23.16
N SER A 263 5.35 -10.94 -23.77
CA SER A 263 4.38 -11.85 -24.38
C SER A 263 4.95 -12.60 -25.58
N ARG A 264 5.87 -11.98 -26.35
CA ARG A 264 6.55 -12.62 -27.47
C ARG A 264 7.45 -13.74 -26.95
N ILE A 265 8.34 -13.43 -26.00
CA ILE A 265 9.21 -14.42 -25.35
C ILE A 265 8.39 -15.59 -24.77
N PHE A 266 7.30 -15.25 -24.09
CA PHE A 266 6.42 -16.26 -23.49
C PHE A 266 5.78 -17.18 -24.54
N ARG A 267 5.34 -16.65 -25.69
CA ARG A 267 4.80 -17.45 -26.80
C ARG A 267 5.86 -18.33 -27.43
N ASP A 268 7.07 -17.79 -27.65
CA ASP A 268 8.19 -18.55 -28.20
C ASP A 268 8.52 -19.76 -27.29
N MET A 269 8.51 -19.57 -25.95
CA MET A 269 8.65 -20.66 -24.99
C MET A 269 7.52 -21.71 -25.05
N GLN A 270 6.34 -21.37 -25.58
CA GLN A 270 5.21 -22.32 -25.69
C GLN A 270 5.22 -23.14 -26.98
N ILE A 271 5.75 -22.56 -28.06
CA ILE A 271 5.57 -23.09 -29.43
C ILE A 271 6.80 -23.91 -29.89
N ASP A 272 7.99 -23.56 -29.41
CA ASP A 272 9.23 -23.95 -30.03
C ASP A 272 9.99 -25.04 -29.28
N GLU A 273 9.69 -26.31 -29.62
CA GLU A 273 10.55 -27.45 -29.23
C GLU A 273 11.82 -27.51 -30.10
N ASP A 274 11.78 -26.96 -31.35
CA ASP A 274 12.88 -27.00 -32.30
C ASP A 274 13.99 -25.97 -31.98
N LEU A 275 13.68 -24.84 -31.30
CA LEU A 275 14.65 -23.83 -30.86
C LEU A 275 15.30 -24.17 -29.49
N GLY A 276 14.96 -25.28 -28.88
CA GLY A 276 15.53 -25.70 -27.60
C GLY A 276 15.19 -24.77 -26.44
N LEU A 277 14.09 -24.01 -26.55
CA LEU A 277 13.61 -23.15 -25.47
C LEU A 277 12.94 -23.97 -24.37
N PRO A 278 13.16 -23.62 -23.09
CA PRO A 278 12.54 -24.33 -21.97
C PRO A 278 11.03 -24.02 -21.92
N ARG A 279 10.19 -25.01 -21.65
CA ARG A 279 8.75 -24.83 -21.47
C ARG A 279 8.42 -23.93 -20.28
N PRO A 280 7.43 -23.02 -20.40
CA PRO A 280 6.99 -22.18 -19.31
C PRO A 280 6.50 -22.99 -18.11
N ASN A 281 6.89 -22.61 -16.91
CA ASN A 281 6.40 -23.17 -15.66
C ASN A 281 5.36 -22.25 -15.00
N VAL A 282 4.78 -22.65 -13.86
CA VAL A 282 3.80 -21.86 -13.11
C VAL A 282 4.32 -20.44 -12.78
N ILE A 283 5.62 -20.29 -12.50
CA ILE A 283 6.24 -19.00 -12.21
C ILE A 283 6.21 -18.11 -13.45
N THR A 284 6.54 -18.66 -14.64
CA THR A 284 6.47 -17.94 -15.91
C THR A 284 5.06 -17.43 -16.18
N TYR A 285 4.04 -18.30 -16.00
CA TYR A 285 2.64 -17.91 -16.14
C TYR A 285 2.23 -16.82 -15.15
N ASN A 286 2.66 -16.91 -13.89
CA ASN A 286 2.37 -15.90 -12.88
C ASN A 286 3.03 -14.55 -13.18
N LEU A 287 4.26 -14.54 -13.70
CA LEU A 287 4.94 -13.32 -14.13
C LEU A 287 4.20 -12.63 -15.28
N MET A 288 3.76 -13.40 -16.28
CA MET A 288 2.96 -12.85 -17.38
C MET A 288 1.60 -12.35 -16.90
N LEU A 289 0.92 -13.10 -16.01
CA LEU A 289 -0.34 -12.69 -15.42
C LEU A 289 -0.19 -11.37 -14.64
N GLU A 290 0.87 -11.25 -13.86
CA GLU A 290 1.19 -10.02 -13.13
C GLU A 290 1.47 -8.85 -14.09
N GLY A 291 2.22 -9.09 -15.18
CA GLY A 291 2.49 -8.11 -16.22
C GLY A 291 1.20 -7.59 -16.86
N PHE A 292 0.33 -8.48 -17.35
CA PHE A 292 -0.97 -8.10 -17.92
C PHE A 292 -1.85 -7.33 -16.93
N CYS A 293 -1.88 -7.77 -15.66
CA CYS A 293 -2.65 -7.10 -14.61
C CYS A 293 -2.10 -5.71 -14.26
N LYS A 294 -0.79 -5.49 -14.33
CA LYS A 294 -0.15 -4.19 -14.06
C LYS A 294 -0.39 -3.19 -15.19
N ASP A 295 -0.34 -3.68 -16.43
CA ASP A 295 -0.50 -2.85 -17.63
C ASP A 295 -1.98 -2.63 -18.03
N GLY A 296 -2.91 -3.18 -17.25
CA GLY A 296 -4.35 -3.04 -17.52
C GLY A 296 -4.90 -3.93 -18.65
N MET A 297 -4.10 -4.87 -19.17
CA MET A 297 -4.49 -5.80 -20.24
C MET A 297 -5.35 -6.95 -19.70
N MET A 298 -6.50 -6.62 -19.07
CA MET A 298 -7.31 -7.61 -18.35
C MET A 298 -7.98 -8.65 -19.27
N LYS A 299 -8.17 -8.36 -20.55
CA LYS A 299 -8.68 -9.37 -21.52
C LYS A 299 -7.67 -10.51 -21.68
N ASP A 300 -6.39 -10.14 -21.86
CA ASP A 300 -5.30 -11.10 -22.03
C ASP A 300 -5.03 -11.85 -20.71
N ALA A 301 -5.10 -11.15 -19.57
CA ALA A 301 -5.02 -11.77 -18.23
C ALA A 301 -6.11 -12.85 -18.03
N LYS A 302 -7.38 -12.57 -18.40
CA LYS A 302 -8.49 -13.54 -18.32
C LYS A 302 -8.26 -14.73 -19.24
N ALA A 303 -7.83 -14.51 -20.49
CA ALA A 303 -7.50 -15.57 -21.43
C ALA A 303 -6.35 -16.46 -20.94
N LEU A 304 -5.32 -15.84 -20.32
CA LEU A 304 -4.20 -16.56 -19.73
C LEU A 304 -4.65 -17.43 -18.54
N VAL A 305 -5.51 -16.91 -17.65
CA VAL A 305 -6.09 -17.67 -16.53
C VAL A 305 -6.90 -18.87 -17.03
N GLU A 306 -7.70 -18.71 -18.09
CA GLU A 306 -8.43 -19.84 -18.67
C GLU A 306 -7.48 -20.91 -19.24
N THR A 307 -6.39 -20.50 -19.88
CA THR A 307 -5.34 -21.40 -20.35
C THR A 307 -4.66 -22.13 -19.19
N MET A 308 -4.32 -21.41 -18.12
CA MET A 308 -3.77 -22.00 -16.89
C MET A 308 -4.73 -23.01 -16.24
N LYS A 309 -6.03 -22.72 -16.23
CA LYS A 309 -7.07 -23.63 -15.71
C LYS A 309 -7.15 -24.90 -16.54
N LYS A 310 -7.19 -24.79 -17.88
CA LYS A 310 -7.20 -25.94 -18.79
C LYS A 310 -5.98 -26.84 -18.62
N ASN A 311 -4.81 -26.25 -18.38
CA ASN A 311 -3.54 -26.97 -18.19
C ASN A 311 -3.34 -27.43 -16.72
N GLY A 312 -4.28 -27.16 -15.83
CA GLY A 312 -4.20 -27.53 -14.40
C GLY A 312 -3.14 -26.78 -13.60
N LEU A 313 -2.67 -25.62 -14.11
CA LEU A 313 -1.63 -24.78 -13.51
C LEU A 313 -2.18 -23.72 -12.54
N PHE A 314 -3.49 -23.42 -12.63
CA PHE A 314 -4.15 -22.40 -11.79
C PHE A 314 -4.65 -23.01 -10.48
N LYS A 315 -3.70 -23.40 -9.60
CA LYS A 315 -3.99 -24.07 -8.31
C LYS A 315 -3.21 -23.47 -7.14
N SER A 316 -2.38 -22.48 -7.39
CA SER A 316 -1.59 -21.87 -6.32
C SER A 316 -2.31 -20.64 -5.72
N VAL A 317 -2.19 -20.43 -4.41
CA VAL A 317 -2.67 -19.23 -3.72
C VAL A 317 -2.14 -17.95 -4.40
N GLU A 318 -0.89 -18.00 -4.87
CA GLU A 318 -0.21 -16.89 -5.52
C GLU A 318 -0.90 -16.49 -6.84
N SER A 319 -1.23 -17.47 -7.72
CA SER A 319 -1.93 -17.21 -8.99
C SER A 319 -3.29 -16.55 -8.77
N TYR A 320 -4.07 -17.04 -7.80
CA TYR A 320 -5.34 -16.44 -7.41
C TYR A 320 -5.17 -15.01 -6.90
N ASN A 321 -4.17 -14.77 -6.04
CA ASN A 321 -3.91 -13.45 -5.48
C ASN A 321 -3.49 -12.43 -6.54
N ILE A 322 -2.62 -12.82 -7.49
CA ILE A 322 -2.20 -11.95 -8.61
C ILE A 322 -3.42 -11.54 -9.44
N PHE A 323 -4.27 -12.50 -9.78
CA PHE A 323 -5.46 -12.24 -10.59
C PHE A 323 -6.49 -11.36 -9.85
N MET A 324 -6.78 -11.66 -8.57
CA MET A 324 -7.65 -10.82 -7.74
C MET A 324 -7.11 -9.38 -7.62
N LEU A 325 -5.79 -9.22 -7.44
CA LEU A 325 -5.16 -7.91 -7.34
C LEU A 325 -5.30 -7.12 -8.66
N GLY A 326 -5.18 -7.80 -9.82
CA GLY A 326 -5.43 -7.22 -11.13
C GLY A 326 -6.87 -6.73 -11.28
N LEU A 327 -7.86 -7.56 -10.92
CA LEU A 327 -9.27 -7.19 -10.94
C LEU A 327 -9.60 -6.01 -10.02
N VAL A 328 -9.01 -5.98 -8.83
CA VAL A 328 -9.17 -4.86 -7.88
C VAL A 328 -8.56 -3.56 -8.43
N ARG A 329 -7.43 -3.63 -9.13
CA ARG A 329 -6.81 -2.46 -9.78
C ARG A 329 -7.66 -1.91 -10.92
N GLU A 330 -8.31 -2.77 -11.70
CA GLU A 330 -9.27 -2.39 -12.74
C GLU A 330 -10.56 -1.78 -12.14
N GLY A 331 -10.79 -1.95 -10.82
CA GLY A 331 -12.02 -1.53 -10.14
C GLY A 331 -13.12 -2.58 -10.18
N ASN A 332 -12.86 -3.76 -10.71
CA ASN A 332 -13.82 -4.87 -10.81
C ASN A 332 -13.75 -5.77 -9.56
N VAL A 333 -14.17 -5.20 -8.44
CA VAL A 333 -14.08 -5.89 -7.14
C VAL A 333 -15.10 -7.02 -7.01
N VAL A 334 -16.20 -6.96 -7.75
CA VAL A 334 -17.22 -8.02 -7.77
C VAL A 334 -16.65 -9.31 -8.35
N ASP A 335 -15.94 -9.21 -9.49
CA ASP A 335 -15.25 -10.38 -10.06
C ASP A 335 -14.17 -10.90 -9.10
N ALA A 336 -13.44 -10.01 -8.40
CA ALA A 336 -12.47 -10.44 -7.41
C ALA A 336 -13.10 -11.24 -6.24
N GLN A 337 -14.31 -10.87 -5.80
CA GLN A 337 -15.06 -11.67 -4.82
C GLN A 337 -15.47 -13.05 -5.38
N LEU A 338 -15.87 -13.11 -6.65
CA LEU A 338 -16.19 -14.38 -7.31
C LEU A 338 -14.95 -15.28 -7.41
N VAL A 339 -13.79 -14.71 -7.74
CA VAL A 339 -12.51 -15.44 -7.79
C VAL A 339 -12.11 -15.96 -6.41
N LEU A 340 -12.32 -15.17 -5.34
CA LEU A 340 -12.08 -15.63 -3.96
C LEU A 340 -12.99 -16.82 -3.61
N LYS A 341 -14.25 -16.79 -4.02
CA LYS A 341 -15.18 -17.91 -3.85
C LYS A 341 -14.73 -19.13 -4.66
N GLU A 342 -14.38 -18.93 -5.93
CA GLU A 342 -13.85 -19.99 -6.78
C GLU A 342 -12.61 -20.67 -6.17
N MET A 343 -11.73 -19.88 -5.55
CA MET A 343 -10.54 -20.38 -4.85
C MET A 343 -10.92 -21.35 -3.73
N VAL A 344 -11.93 -21.02 -2.93
CA VAL A 344 -12.46 -21.91 -1.85
C VAL A 344 -13.11 -23.14 -2.45
N ASP A 345 -13.96 -22.96 -3.48
CA ASP A 345 -14.66 -24.07 -4.16
C ASP A 345 -13.68 -25.06 -4.83
N ALA A 346 -12.53 -24.56 -5.29
CA ALA A 346 -11.43 -25.39 -5.84
C ALA A 346 -10.58 -26.08 -4.77
N GLY A 347 -10.90 -25.93 -3.48
CA GLY A 347 -10.15 -26.54 -2.39
C GLY A 347 -8.80 -25.86 -2.09
N VAL A 348 -8.58 -24.65 -2.57
CA VAL A 348 -7.38 -23.86 -2.27
C VAL A 348 -7.71 -22.93 -1.10
N GLU A 349 -7.07 -23.14 0.04
CA GLU A 349 -7.33 -22.32 1.25
C GLU A 349 -6.84 -20.87 1.05
N PRO A 350 -7.73 -19.86 1.14
CA PRO A 350 -7.32 -18.46 1.08
C PRO A 350 -6.45 -18.06 2.27
N SER A 351 -5.38 -17.34 2.01
CA SER A 351 -4.53 -16.75 3.04
C SER A 351 -5.13 -15.43 3.56
N THR A 352 -4.61 -14.93 4.69
CA THR A 352 -4.92 -13.58 5.18
C THR A 352 -4.72 -12.51 4.09
N TYR A 353 -3.68 -12.67 3.26
CA TYR A 353 -3.40 -11.76 2.16
C TYR A 353 -4.49 -11.80 1.09
N SER A 354 -5.03 -12.98 0.76
CA SER A 354 -6.13 -13.16 -0.21
C SER A 354 -7.38 -12.38 0.20
N TYR A 355 -7.79 -12.50 1.47
CA TYR A 355 -8.91 -11.73 2.01
C TYR A 355 -8.64 -10.23 2.02
N ASN A 356 -7.43 -9.80 2.42
CA ASN A 356 -7.06 -8.39 2.49
C ASN A 356 -7.06 -7.70 1.13
N ILE A 357 -6.72 -8.39 0.03
CA ILE A 357 -6.84 -7.85 -1.34
C ILE A 357 -8.29 -7.44 -1.63
N VAL A 358 -9.24 -8.31 -1.33
CA VAL A 358 -10.65 -8.05 -1.60
C VAL A 358 -11.20 -6.98 -0.66
N ILE A 359 -10.83 -7.01 0.63
CA ILE A 359 -11.22 -5.99 1.62
C ILE A 359 -10.70 -4.61 1.20
N ASP A 360 -9.44 -4.50 0.79
CA ASP A 360 -8.84 -3.23 0.32
C ASP A 360 -9.56 -2.71 -0.93
N GLY A 361 -9.83 -3.60 -1.90
CA GLY A 361 -10.59 -3.26 -3.09
C GLY A 361 -11.98 -2.72 -2.78
N LEU A 362 -12.73 -3.39 -1.91
CA LEU A 362 -14.06 -2.96 -1.47
C LEU A 362 -14.01 -1.62 -0.74
N CYS A 363 -12.99 -1.39 0.09
CA CYS A 363 -12.75 -0.13 0.78
C CYS A 363 -12.50 1.02 -0.20
N LYS A 364 -11.66 0.82 -1.21
CA LYS A 364 -11.37 1.81 -2.26
C LYS A 364 -12.62 2.20 -3.05
N MET A 365 -13.46 1.21 -3.38
CA MET A 365 -14.75 1.45 -4.05
C MET A 365 -15.82 2.05 -3.12
N GLY A 366 -15.59 2.08 -1.80
CA GLY A 366 -16.53 2.61 -0.82
C GLY A 366 -17.59 1.61 -0.36
N MET A 367 -17.47 0.34 -0.76
CA MET A 367 -18.38 -0.76 -0.40
C MET A 367 -18.03 -1.30 1.00
N LEU A 368 -18.05 -0.42 2.00
CA LEU A 368 -17.54 -0.71 3.35
C LEU A 368 -18.32 -1.81 4.09
N ASN A 369 -19.63 -1.95 3.80
CA ASN A 369 -20.44 -3.01 4.40
C ASN A 369 -20.03 -4.38 3.87
N ASP A 370 -19.72 -4.47 2.58
CA ASP A 370 -19.28 -5.71 1.95
C ASP A 370 -17.86 -6.07 2.40
N ALA A 371 -16.98 -5.07 2.56
CA ALA A 371 -15.66 -5.28 3.17
C ALA A 371 -15.77 -5.90 4.58
N ARG A 372 -16.74 -5.43 5.37
CA ARG A 372 -16.99 -5.99 6.71
C ARG A 372 -17.58 -7.41 6.65
N ARG A 373 -18.40 -7.71 5.64
CA ARG A 373 -18.90 -9.09 5.41
C ARG A 373 -17.76 -10.04 5.06
N VAL A 374 -16.84 -9.61 4.18
CA VAL A 374 -15.67 -10.43 3.81
C VAL A 374 -14.76 -10.69 5.03
N MET A 375 -14.58 -9.69 5.92
CA MET A 375 -13.89 -9.91 7.19
C MET A 375 -14.62 -10.96 8.07
N GLY A 376 -15.95 -10.92 8.12
CA GLY A 376 -16.75 -11.94 8.81
C GLY A 376 -16.58 -13.34 8.21
N LEU A 377 -16.53 -13.46 6.88
CA LEU A 377 -16.23 -14.72 6.19
C LEU A 377 -14.83 -15.25 6.53
N MET A 378 -13.83 -14.38 6.58
CA MET A 378 -12.46 -14.73 6.99
C MET A 378 -12.43 -15.36 8.39
N MET A 379 -13.18 -14.76 9.34
CA MET A 379 -13.30 -15.31 10.71
C MET A 379 -13.99 -16.68 10.71
N SER A 380 -15.08 -16.84 9.95
CA SER A 380 -15.82 -18.10 9.88
C SER A 380 -15.03 -19.22 9.21
N SER A 381 -14.07 -18.88 8.35
CA SER A 381 -13.14 -19.84 7.72
C SER A 381 -11.95 -20.21 8.63
N GLY A 382 -11.93 -19.76 9.89
CA GLY A 382 -10.85 -20.06 10.84
C GLY A 382 -9.54 -19.29 10.61
N VAL A 383 -9.52 -18.33 9.69
CA VAL A 383 -8.34 -17.50 9.43
C VAL A 383 -8.26 -16.38 10.47
N SER A 384 -7.15 -16.31 11.20
CA SER A 384 -6.95 -15.32 12.24
C SER A 384 -6.91 -13.89 11.69
N LEU A 385 -7.56 -12.98 12.40
CA LEU A 385 -7.47 -11.54 12.11
C LEU A 385 -6.17 -10.98 12.66
N TYR A 386 -5.45 -10.26 11.81
CA TYR A 386 -4.20 -9.58 12.18
C TYR A 386 -4.36 -8.06 12.10
N THR A 387 -3.43 -7.34 12.72
CA THR A 387 -3.34 -5.87 12.69
C THR A 387 -3.52 -5.30 11.27
N ILE A 388 -3.01 -5.98 10.24
CA ILE A 388 -3.10 -5.55 8.83
C ILE A 388 -4.56 -5.49 8.36
N THR A 389 -5.39 -6.49 8.65
CA THR A 389 -6.80 -6.55 8.23
C THR A 389 -7.60 -5.40 8.84
N TYR A 390 -7.43 -5.18 10.16
CA TYR A 390 -8.07 -4.06 10.84
C TYR A 390 -7.61 -2.71 10.31
N SER A 391 -6.30 -2.53 10.10
CA SER A 391 -5.73 -1.29 9.55
C SER A 391 -6.24 -0.99 8.15
N THR A 392 -6.43 -2.01 7.29
CA THR A 392 -7.01 -1.87 5.94
C THR A 392 -8.44 -1.36 6.01
N LEU A 393 -9.27 -1.93 6.89
CA LEU A 393 -10.65 -1.46 7.11
C LEU A 393 -10.68 -0.04 7.69
N ILE A 394 -9.91 0.24 8.72
CA ILE A 394 -9.80 1.57 9.33
C ILE A 394 -9.44 2.59 8.26
N ASN A 395 -8.44 2.29 7.41
CA ASN A 395 -8.04 3.16 6.30
C ASN A 395 -9.20 3.39 5.31
N GLY A 396 -9.93 2.34 4.93
CA GLY A 396 -11.09 2.44 4.05
C GLY A 396 -12.19 3.35 4.62
N TYR A 397 -12.53 3.20 5.90
CA TYR A 397 -13.49 4.08 6.57
C TYR A 397 -12.99 5.54 6.67
N CYS A 398 -11.70 5.73 6.97
CA CYS A 398 -11.07 7.04 7.03
C CYS A 398 -11.04 7.74 5.67
N GLN A 399 -10.75 7.03 4.59
CA GLN A 399 -10.75 7.59 3.23
C GLN A 399 -12.14 8.09 2.79
N LYS A 400 -13.20 7.50 3.31
CA LYS A 400 -14.59 7.90 3.04
C LYS A 400 -15.15 8.89 4.09
N GLY A 401 -14.31 9.47 4.95
CA GLY A 401 -14.73 10.46 5.95
C GLY A 401 -15.60 9.87 7.07
N LYS A 402 -15.55 8.57 7.32
CA LYS A 402 -16.36 7.88 8.34
C LYS A 402 -15.55 7.56 9.59
N VAL A 403 -14.86 8.56 10.14
CA VAL A 403 -13.91 8.39 11.26
C VAL A 403 -14.56 7.82 12.51
N ALA A 404 -15.82 8.15 12.81
CA ALA A 404 -16.53 7.57 13.95
C ALA A 404 -16.65 6.03 13.84
N GLN A 405 -16.92 5.52 12.63
CA GLN A 405 -17.00 4.09 12.38
C GLN A 405 -15.60 3.44 12.40
N ALA A 406 -14.56 4.14 11.90
CA ALA A 406 -13.18 3.69 12.02
C ALA A 406 -12.75 3.52 13.49
N ASN A 407 -13.15 4.45 14.37
CA ASN A 407 -12.92 4.31 15.81
C ASN A 407 -13.64 3.10 16.43
N CYS A 408 -14.85 2.76 15.96
CA CYS A 408 -15.54 1.53 16.40
C CYS A 408 -14.73 0.28 16.03
N ILE A 409 -14.15 0.25 14.83
CA ILE A 409 -13.30 -0.87 14.37
C ILE A 409 -12.00 -0.95 15.19
N LEU A 410 -11.41 0.20 15.55
CA LEU A 410 -10.25 0.23 16.44
C LEU A 410 -10.58 -0.40 17.81
N HIS A 411 -11.74 -0.08 18.38
CA HIS A 411 -12.19 -0.69 19.65
C HIS A 411 -12.41 -2.20 19.49
N GLU A 412 -13.00 -2.64 18.38
CA GLU A 412 -13.18 -4.06 18.04
C GLU A 412 -11.82 -4.78 17.91
N MET A 413 -10.85 -4.15 17.25
CA MET A 413 -9.46 -4.64 17.14
C MET A 413 -8.84 -4.91 18.52
N ILE A 414 -8.96 -3.94 19.42
CA ILE A 414 -8.41 -4.04 20.77
C ILE A 414 -9.15 -5.11 21.59
N SER A 415 -10.48 -5.20 21.48
CA SER A 415 -11.29 -6.20 22.20
C SER A 415 -10.98 -7.64 21.74
N ASN A 416 -10.57 -7.82 20.50
CA ASN A 416 -10.15 -9.11 19.94
C ASN A 416 -8.65 -9.43 20.19
N GLY A 417 -7.99 -8.68 21.07
CA GLY A 417 -6.60 -8.91 21.44
C GLY A 417 -5.55 -8.48 20.42
N CYS A 418 -5.96 -7.80 19.33
CA CYS A 418 -5.03 -7.25 18.35
C CYS A 418 -4.59 -5.85 18.78
N SER A 419 -3.30 -5.67 19.10
CA SER A 419 -2.77 -4.35 19.43
C SER A 419 -2.62 -3.49 18.17
N PRO A 420 -3.11 -2.23 18.17
CA PRO A 420 -2.80 -1.26 17.12
C PRO A 420 -1.29 -1.03 17.04
N ASN A 421 -0.80 -0.71 15.86
CA ASN A 421 0.59 -0.27 15.65
C ASN A 421 0.62 1.21 15.23
N ASN A 422 1.82 1.79 15.13
CA ASN A 422 2.00 3.19 14.72
C ASN A 422 1.32 3.49 13.38
N TYR A 423 1.35 2.55 12.44
CA TYR A 423 0.67 2.69 11.14
C TYR A 423 -0.85 2.88 11.29
N THR A 424 -1.50 2.07 12.13
CA THR A 424 -2.94 2.18 12.41
C THR A 424 -3.28 3.53 13.04
N CYS A 425 -2.47 3.96 14.01
CA CYS A 425 -2.65 5.24 14.68
C CYS A 425 -2.44 6.42 13.71
N ASN A 426 -1.43 6.37 12.85
CA ASN A 426 -1.14 7.41 11.86
C ASN A 426 -2.25 7.57 10.82
N ILE A 427 -2.92 6.48 10.40
CA ILE A 427 -4.10 6.53 9.54
C ILE A 427 -5.22 7.35 10.20
N LEU A 428 -5.52 7.05 11.45
CA LEU A 428 -6.56 7.76 12.22
C LEU A 428 -6.19 9.23 12.44
N LEU A 429 -4.95 9.52 12.84
CA LEU A 429 -4.44 10.88 13.01
C LEU A 429 -4.61 11.69 11.72
N ASN A 430 -4.13 11.17 10.60
CA ASN A 430 -4.26 11.83 9.30
C ASN A 430 -5.73 12.10 8.92
N SER A 431 -6.63 11.19 9.25
CA SER A 431 -8.06 11.36 8.98
C SER A 431 -8.70 12.41 9.87
N LEU A 432 -8.40 12.40 11.17
CA LEU A 432 -8.88 13.40 12.13
C LEU A 432 -8.40 14.82 11.75
N TRP A 433 -7.12 14.96 11.37
CA TRP A 433 -6.58 16.22 10.87
C TRP A 433 -7.25 16.72 9.58
N LYS A 434 -7.58 15.79 8.65
CA LYS A 434 -8.31 16.12 7.41
C LYS A 434 -9.72 16.63 7.69
N GLU A 435 -10.40 16.09 8.71
CA GLU A 435 -11.74 16.52 9.12
C GLU A 435 -11.72 17.76 10.02
N GLY A 436 -10.55 18.31 10.36
CA GLY A 436 -10.44 19.46 11.26
C GLY A 436 -10.72 19.16 12.74
N LYS A 437 -10.78 17.86 13.12
CA LYS A 437 -11.04 17.39 14.50
C LYS A 437 -9.76 17.39 15.34
N ILE A 438 -9.24 18.61 15.58
CA ILE A 438 -7.95 18.80 16.24
C ILE A 438 -7.92 18.18 17.65
N SER A 439 -8.94 18.43 18.46
CA SER A 439 -9.01 17.92 19.82
C SER A 439 -9.06 16.39 19.94
N GLU A 440 -9.70 15.73 18.96
CA GLU A 440 -9.73 14.26 18.91
C GLU A 440 -8.37 13.70 18.48
N ALA A 441 -7.68 14.37 17.55
CA ALA A 441 -6.32 13.99 17.14
C ALA A 441 -5.31 14.15 18.30
N GLU A 442 -5.40 15.24 19.04
CA GLU A 442 -4.61 15.48 20.25
C GLU A 442 -4.86 14.40 21.30
N THR A 443 -6.13 14.04 21.54
CA THR A 443 -6.49 12.97 22.49
C THR A 443 -5.92 11.61 22.05
N LEU A 444 -5.89 11.33 20.74
CA LEU A 444 -5.32 10.09 20.21
C LEU A 444 -3.80 10.05 20.43
N LEU A 445 -3.08 11.15 20.19
CA LEU A 445 -1.65 11.26 20.46
C LEU A 445 -1.34 11.03 21.95
N GLN A 446 -2.13 11.64 22.85
CA GLN A 446 -1.98 11.44 24.28
C GLN A 446 -2.13 9.96 24.67
N LYS A 447 -3.14 9.27 24.11
CA LYS A 447 -3.35 7.83 24.35
C LYS A 447 -2.22 6.95 23.79
N MET A 448 -1.61 7.36 22.66
CA MET A 448 -0.44 6.67 22.13
C MET A 448 0.73 6.76 23.11
N ASN A 449 0.98 7.94 23.68
CA ASN A 449 2.00 8.15 24.67
C ASN A 449 1.74 7.35 25.97
N GLU A 450 0.52 7.42 26.51
CA GLU A 450 0.11 6.69 27.73
C GLU A 450 0.27 5.16 27.59
N ARG A 451 0.17 4.63 26.37
CA ARG A 451 0.32 3.20 26.08
C ARG A 451 1.74 2.80 25.67
N GLY A 452 2.68 3.74 25.67
CA GLY A 452 4.08 3.49 25.35
C GLY A 452 4.33 3.16 23.87
N TYR A 453 3.52 3.71 22.95
CA TYR A 453 3.83 3.62 21.52
C TYR A 453 4.97 4.59 21.19
N ASP A 454 6.02 4.09 20.58
CA ASP A 454 7.13 4.93 20.12
C ASP A 454 6.65 5.85 19.01
N VAL A 455 6.86 7.16 19.18
CA VAL A 455 6.53 8.14 18.14
C VAL A 455 7.68 8.17 17.13
N ASP A 456 7.38 7.77 15.89
CA ASP A 456 8.30 7.77 14.78
C ASP A 456 8.25 9.08 13.97
N ILE A 457 9.18 9.25 13.05
CA ILE A 457 9.24 10.42 12.14
C ILE A 457 7.95 10.55 11.30
N VAL A 458 7.30 9.43 10.96
CA VAL A 458 6.05 9.41 10.19
C VAL A 458 4.90 10.02 11.01
N THR A 459 4.85 9.72 12.31
CA THR A 459 3.89 10.34 13.23
C THR A 459 4.12 11.85 13.35
N CYS A 460 5.39 12.29 13.54
CA CYS A 460 5.75 13.70 13.58
C CYS A 460 5.35 14.42 12.28
N ASN A 461 5.65 13.83 11.12
CA ASN A 461 5.30 14.36 9.81
C ASN A 461 3.77 14.43 9.61
N SER A 462 3.02 13.47 10.15
CA SER A 462 1.55 13.47 10.13
C SER A 462 0.96 14.62 10.94
N VAL A 463 1.51 14.87 12.12
CA VAL A 463 1.12 16.01 12.99
C VAL A 463 1.43 17.34 12.32
N ILE A 464 2.67 17.52 11.83
CA ILE A 464 3.08 18.75 11.13
C ILE A 464 2.20 19.00 9.90
N SER A 465 1.93 17.95 9.09
CA SER A 465 1.02 18.05 7.94
C SER A 465 -0.40 18.44 8.36
N GLY A 466 -0.88 17.90 9.47
CA GLY A 466 -2.18 18.25 10.05
C GLY A 466 -2.27 19.70 10.48
N LEU A 467 -1.25 20.19 11.17
CA LEU A 467 -1.15 21.59 11.60
C LEU A 467 -1.09 22.55 10.41
N CYS A 468 -0.29 22.23 9.38
CA CYS A 468 -0.21 23.03 8.17
C CYS A 468 -1.56 23.13 7.43
N LYS A 469 -2.33 22.03 7.38
CA LYS A 469 -3.67 22.02 6.74
C LYS A 469 -4.72 22.81 7.52
N ASN A 470 -4.57 22.92 8.84
CA ASN A 470 -5.49 23.65 9.73
C ASN A 470 -4.97 25.05 10.08
N GLU A 471 -4.14 25.64 9.22
CA GLU A 471 -3.63 27.02 9.34
C GLU A 471 -2.80 27.32 10.60
N LYS A 472 -2.34 26.27 11.33
CA LYS A 472 -1.51 26.39 12.53
C LYS A 472 -0.01 26.31 12.20
N LEU A 473 0.45 27.03 11.15
CA LEU A 473 1.81 26.98 10.63
C LEU A 473 2.87 27.35 11.67
N GLU A 474 2.59 28.31 12.55
CA GLU A 474 3.56 28.76 13.56
C GLU A 474 3.91 27.66 14.57
N ILE A 475 2.93 26.83 14.93
CA ILE A 475 3.17 25.66 15.82
C ILE A 475 3.96 24.59 15.07
N ALA A 476 3.63 24.35 13.80
CA ALA A 476 4.34 23.37 12.97
C ALA A 476 5.84 23.73 12.83
N VAL A 477 6.15 25.04 12.66
CA VAL A 477 7.53 25.54 12.58
C VAL A 477 8.25 25.37 13.92
N LYS A 478 7.63 25.70 15.05
CA LYS A 478 8.22 25.50 16.37
C LYS A 478 8.55 24.01 16.63
N ILE A 479 7.66 23.10 16.22
CA ILE A 479 7.91 21.65 16.33
C ILE A 479 9.13 21.28 15.49
N LEU A 480 9.21 21.74 14.21
CA LEU A 480 10.37 21.49 13.35
C LEU A 480 11.68 21.96 13.99
N ASP A 481 11.69 23.21 14.49
CA ASP A 481 12.89 23.83 15.04
C ASP A 481 13.37 23.06 16.30
N ARG A 482 12.45 22.57 17.15
CA ARG A 482 12.76 21.78 18.34
C ARG A 482 13.12 20.32 18.06
N MET A 483 12.63 19.75 16.97
CA MET A 483 12.96 18.35 16.61
C MET A 483 14.47 18.12 16.43
N TRP A 484 15.24 19.14 16.05
CA TRP A 484 16.69 19.05 15.93
C TRP A 484 17.40 18.85 17.26
N SER A 485 16.84 19.32 18.37
CA SER A 485 17.40 19.19 19.71
C SER A 485 16.73 18.11 20.54
N GLU A 486 15.43 17.93 20.40
CA GLU A 486 14.58 17.17 21.30
C GLU A 486 13.90 15.96 20.64
N GLY A 487 14.04 15.79 19.30
CA GLY A 487 13.42 14.68 18.59
C GLY A 487 11.90 14.69 18.71
N SER A 488 11.29 13.54 19.05
CA SER A 488 9.84 13.39 19.23
C SER A 488 9.27 14.20 20.40
N ALA A 489 10.08 14.58 21.40
CA ALA A 489 9.69 15.42 22.52
C ALA A 489 9.27 16.84 22.07
N ALA A 490 9.65 17.28 20.86
CA ALA A 490 9.18 18.52 20.26
C ALA A 490 7.65 18.63 20.12
N LEU A 491 6.92 17.51 20.13
CA LEU A 491 5.46 17.48 20.13
C LEU A 491 4.83 18.08 21.39
N SER A 492 5.63 18.31 22.46
CA SER A 492 5.20 19.03 23.67
C SER A 492 4.71 20.46 23.41
N GLU A 493 5.04 21.06 22.24
CA GLU A 493 4.48 22.36 21.79
C GLU A 493 2.96 22.33 21.59
N LEU A 494 2.34 21.16 21.45
CA LEU A 494 0.88 21.03 21.38
C LEU A 494 0.18 21.26 22.74
N GLY A 495 0.92 21.20 23.87
CA GLY A 495 0.41 21.45 25.21
C GLY A 495 1.15 20.67 26.29
N ASN A 496 1.03 21.10 27.57
CA ASN A 496 1.73 20.48 28.72
C ASN A 496 1.39 18.99 28.94
N SER A 497 0.29 18.48 28.39
CA SER A 497 -0.09 17.06 28.45
C SER A 497 0.85 16.15 27.63
N TYR A 498 1.70 16.71 26.78
CA TYR A 498 2.63 15.98 25.88
C TYR A 498 4.09 16.00 26.37
N ALA A 499 4.35 16.57 27.55
CA ALA A 499 5.69 16.62 28.12
C ALA A 499 6.31 15.24 28.47
N GLY A 500 5.55 14.16 28.27
CA GLY A 500 5.98 12.79 28.56
C GLY A 500 6.53 12.00 27.38
N PHE A 501 6.61 12.58 26.16
CA PHE A 501 7.33 11.94 25.05
C PHE A 501 8.84 12.02 25.34
N GLN A 502 9.34 11.11 26.14
CA GLN A 502 10.78 10.92 26.31
C GLN A 502 11.27 10.02 25.20
N ASP A 503 12.31 10.45 24.48
CA ASP A 503 13.06 9.55 23.62
C ASP A 503 13.73 8.50 24.53
N ASN A 504 13.11 7.33 24.66
CA ASN A 504 13.72 6.15 25.29
C ASN A 504 14.81 5.54 24.40
N ALA A 505 15.04 6.15 23.23
CA ALA A 505 16.07 5.71 22.31
C ALA A 505 17.46 6.14 22.79
N THR A 506 18.35 5.19 22.98
CA THR A 506 19.79 5.39 22.97
C THR A 506 20.15 6.32 21.80
N ASN A 507 21.11 7.22 21.98
CA ASN A 507 21.47 8.38 21.14
C ASN A 507 21.52 8.22 19.60
N GLU A 508 21.27 7.02 19.05
CA GLU A 508 21.34 6.71 17.63
C GLU A 508 20.00 6.80 16.87
N ASN A 509 18.84 6.87 17.57
CA ASN A 509 17.49 6.84 16.94
C ASN A 509 16.61 8.05 17.29
N LYS A 510 17.16 9.26 17.40
CA LYS A 510 16.33 10.46 17.56
C LYS A 510 15.52 10.71 16.30
N CYS A 511 14.22 11.06 16.46
CA CYS A 511 13.32 11.50 15.36
C CYS A 511 13.80 12.84 14.79
N MET A 512 14.89 12.82 13.99
CA MET A 512 15.41 14.02 13.35
C MET A 512 14.56 14.41 12.15
N PRO A 513 14.36 15.71 11.88
CA PRO A 513 13.68 16.16 10.68
C PRO A 513 14.35 15.65 9.41
N ASP A 514 13.55 15.12 8.52
CA ASP A 514 13.97 14.63 7.23
C ASP A 514 13.54 15.58 6.08
N LEU A 515 13.86 15.21 4.86
CA LEU A 515 13.46 15.94 3.67
C LEU A 515 11.93 16.05 3.54
N VAL A 516 11.20 15.04 3.99
CA VAL A 516 9.72 15.02 3.99
C VAL A 516 9.16 16.06 4.95
N THR A 517 9.75 16.18 6.16
CA THR A 517 9.35 17.19 7.16
C THR A 517 9.45 18.62 6.59
N TYR A 518 10.59 18.94 5.98
CA TYR A 518 10.77 20.26 5.34
C TYR A 518 9.83 20.45 4.15
N SER A 519 9.63 19.42 3.33
CA SER A 519 8.70 19.48 2.18
C SER A 519 7.29 19.82 2.61
N ILE A 520 6.80 19.22 3.71
CA ILE A 520 5.47 19.49 4.26
C ILE A 520 5.34 20.96 4.72
N ILE A 521 6.35 21.50 5.39
CA ILE A 521 6.33 22.89 5.89
C ILE A 521 6.45 23.88 4.74
N ILE A 522 7.32 23.63 3.76
CA ILE A 522 7.48 24.44 2.56
C ILE A 522 6.15 24.47 1.78
N ASP A 523 5.52 23.31 1.58
CA ASP A 523 4.20 23.20 0.93
C ASP A 523 3.11 23.97 1.71
N GLY A 524 3.14 23.86 3.05
CA GLY A 524 2.25 24.63 3.94
C GLY A 524 2.38 26.13 3.78
N PHE A 525 3.61 26.66 3.76
CA PHE A 525 3.86 28.09 3.51
C PHE A 525 3.44 28.51 2.10
N CYS A 526 3.72 27.70 1.09
CA CYS A 526 3.32 27.97 -0.29
C CYS A 526 1.78 28.03 -0.42
N LYS A 527 1.05 27.10 0.20
CA LYS A 527 -0.42 27.11 0.21
C LYS A 527 -1.03 28.30 0.96
N ALA A 528 -0.35 28.78 2.01
CA ALA A 528 -0.73 29.98 2.75
C ALA A 528 -0.32 31.29 2.05
N GLY A 529 0.32 31.24 0.87
CA GLY A 529 0.80 32.40 0.14
C GLY A 529 2.07 33.07 0.72
N ARG A 530 2.70 32.47 1.74
CA ARG A 530 3.91 32.95 2.43
C ARG A 530 5.18 32.43 1.77
N ILE A 531 5.36 32.76 0.48
CA ILE A 531 6.44 32.18 -0.34
C ILE A 531 7.84 32.55 0.18
N ASP A 532 8.01 33.74 0.77
CA ASP A 532 9.32 34.15 1.29
C ASP A 532 9.73 33.36 2.53
N ASP A 533 8.81 32.94 3.37
CA ASP A 533 9.08 32.05 4.49
C ASP A 533 9.39 30.63 4.02
N ALA A 534 8.69 30.17 2.95
CA ALA A 534 9.03 28.92 2.27
C ALA A 534 10.47 28.90 1.76
N LYS A 535 10.95 30.03 1.13
CA LYS A 535 12.34 30.17 0.68
C LYS A 535 13.33 30.16 1.83
N LYS A 536 13.00 30.77 2.99
CA LYS A 536 13.87 30.72 4.19
C LYS A 536 14.03 29.28 4.68
N LYS A 537 12.94 28.53 4.77
CA LYS A 537 12.99 27.10 5.19
C LYS A 537 13.69 26.22 4.16
N PHE A 538 13.60 26.54 2.87
CA PHE A 538 14.39 25.87 1.82
C PHE A 538 15.90 26.15 1.97
N ALA A 539 16.29 27.39 2.28
CA ALA A 539 17.68 27.72 2.56
C ALA A 539 18.18 27.01 3.82
N GLU A 540 17.37 26.97 4.87
CA GLU A 540 17.68 26.24 6.11
C GLU A 540 17.90 24.73 5.87
N LEU A 541 17.05 24.09 5.07
CA LEU A 541 17.19 22.68 4.67
C LEU A 541 18.59 22.41 4.09
N ILE A 542 19.07 23.30 3.22
CA ILE A 542 20.40 23.17 2.61
C ILE A 542 21.50 23.37 3.66
N THR A 543 21.37 24.36 4.55
CA THR A 543 22.38 24.63 5.61
C THR A 543 22.47 23.49 6.63
N LYS A 544 21.39 22.72 6.82
CA LYS A 544 21.35 21.51 7.65
C LYS A 544 21.94 20.27 6.98
N GLY A 545 22.47 20.41 5.74
CA GLY A 545 23.11 19.31 5.00
C GLY A 545 22.12 18.38 4.29
N LEU A 546 20.83 18.70 4.24
CA LEU A 546 19.85 17.94 3.49
C LEU A 546 19.89 18.35 2.00
N HIS A 547 19.87 17.38 1.10
CA HIS A 547 19.86 17.62 -0.33
C HIS A 547 18.44 17.67 -0.88
N PRO A 548 17.98 18.83 -1.42
CA PRO A 548 16.64 18.93 -2.01
C PRO A 548 16.48 17.96 -3.17
N ASP A 549 15.40 17.22 -3.18
CA ASP A 549 14.96 16.33 -4.26
C ASP A 549 14.04 17.06 -5.27
N PRO A 550 13.66 16.44 -6.40
CA PRO A 550 12.70 17.03 -7.32
C PRO A 550 11.36 17.39 -6.69
N THR A 551 10.96 16.75 -5.59
CA THR A 551 9.69 16.99 -4.92
C THR A 551 9.63 18.38 -4.32
N VAL A 552 10.70 18.81 -3.62
CA VAL A 552 10.78 20.14 -3.02
C VAL A 552 10.76 21.24 -4.10
N TYR A 553 11.50 21.04 -5.20
CA TYR A 553 11.48 21.97 -6.33
C TYR A 553 10.12 22.06 -6.98
N ASN A 554 9.43 20.92 -7.13
CA ASN A 554 8.08 20.87 -7.70
C ASN A 554 7.04 21.63 -6.88
N ILE A 555 7.18 21.75 -5.55
CA ILE A 555 6.30 22.57 -4.71
C ILE A 555 6.37 24.03 -5.15
N PHE A 556 7.60 24.57 -5.33
CA PHE A 556 7.77 25.94 -5.79
C PHE A 556 7.32 26.14 -7.24
N ILE A 557 7.68 25.22 -8.15
CA ILE A 557 7.26 25.27 -9.56
C ILE A 557 5.73 25.26 -9.63
N HIS A 558 5.06 24.35 -8.92
CA HIS A 558 3.61 24.25 -8.87
C HIS A 558 2.96 25.56 -8.35
N THR A 559 3.51 26.11 -7.28
CA THR A 559 3.00 27.34 -6.67
C THR A 559 3.10 28.52 -7.64
N TYR A 560 4.27 28.72 -8.27
CA TYR A 560 4.44 29.81 -9.24
C TYR A 560 3.61 29.61 -10.51
N CYS A 561 3.48 28.37 -10.98
CA CYS A 561 2.61 28.04 -12.11
C CYS A 561 1.14 28.32 -11.80
N LYS A 562 0.67 27.98 -10.59
CA LYS A 562 -0.69 28.28 -10.14
C LYS A 562 -0.97 29.79 -10.06
N GLU A 563 0.03 30.58 -9.69
CA GLU A 563 -0.06 32.07 -9.64
C GLU A 563 0.16 32.71 -11.02
N GLY A 564 0.34 31.98 -12.09
CA GLY A 564 0.65 32.49 -13.42
C GLY A 564 2.06 33.08 -13.58
N LYS A 565 2.93 32.97 -12.58
CA LYS A 565 4.30 33.53 -12.56
C LYS A 565 5.31 32.63 -13.24
N MET A 566 5.14 32.33 -14.54
CA MET A 566 5.95 31.38 -15.28
C MET A 566 7.44 31.70 -15.27
N SER A 567 7.82 32.98 -15.32
CA SER A 567 9.23 33.41 -15.29
C SER A 567 9.97 32.93 -14.01
N LEU A 568 9.28 32.92 -12.87
CA LEU A 568 9.84 32.45 -11.61
C LEU A 568 9.85 30.91 -11.58
N ALA A 569 8.82 30.26 -12.10
CA ALA A 569 8.79 28.80 -12.23
C ALA A 569 9.99 28.28 -13.06
N PHE A 570 10.30 28.93 -14.20
CA PHE A 570 11.45 28.59 -15.03
C PHE A 570 12.80 28.85 -14.34
N LYS A 571 12.91 29.90 -13.50
CA LYS A 571 14.12 30.12 -12.70
C LYS A 571 14.36 28.97 -11.72
N VAL A 572 13.32 28.50 -11.06
CA VAL A 572 13.40 27.35 -10.13
C VAL A 572 13.73 26.08 -10.89
N LEU A 573 13.11 25.86 -12.05
CA LEU A 573 13.39 24.72 -12.92
C LEU A 573 14.85 24.68 -13.38
N LYS A 574 15.37 25.82 -13.83
CA LYS A 574 16.79 25.93 -14.24
C LYS A 574 17.75 25.63 -13.09
N ASN A 575 17.40 26.07 -11.87
CA ASN A 575 18.22 25.75 -10.67
C ASN A 575 18.20 24.24 -10.38
N MET A 576 17.04 23.59 -10.52
CA MET A 576 16.88 22.14 -10.38
C MET A 576 17.75 21.39 -11.40
N GLU A 577 17.73 21.78 -12.67
CA GLU A 577 18.51 21.19 -13.76
C GLU A 577 20.03 21.41 -13.58
N GLN A 578 20.43 22.58 -13.11
CA GLN A 578 21.84 22.87 -12.79
C GLN A 578 22.40 21.99 -11.69
N LYS A 579 21.55 21.46 -10.80
CA LYS A 579 21.93 20.48 -9.77
C LYS A 579 21.88 19.03 -10.28
N GLY A 580 21.69 18.81 -11.57
CA GLY A 580 21.62 17.48 -12.17
C GLY A 580 20.31 16.72 -11.94
N LEU A 581 19.28 17.39 -11.41
CA LEU A 581 17.99 16.77 -11.16
C LEU A 581 17.13 16.80 -12.43
N LYS A 582 16.61 15.64 -12.83
CA LYS A 582 15.78 15.49 -14.03
C LYS A 582 14.33 15.89 -13.77
N LYS A 583 13.65 16.44 -14.80
CA LYS A 583 12.20 16.66 -14.79
C LYS A 583 11.47 15.34 -14.65
N ASN A 584 10.50 15.27 -13.78
CA ASN A 584 9.61 14.13 -13.63
C ASN A 584 8.18 14.48 -14.08
N LEU A 585 7.27 13.52 -14.09
CA LEU A 585 5.88 13.72 -14.49
C LEU A 585 5.19 14.85 -13.72
N HIS A 586 5.48 15.02 -12.43
CA HIS A 586 4.93 16.11 -11.62
C HIS A 586 5.44 17.49 -12.05
N THR A 587 6.71 17.57 -12.45
CA THR A 587 7.29 18.81 -12.99
C THR A 587 6.57 19.21 -14.28
N TYR A 588 6.43 18.28 -15.22
CA TYR A 588 5.71 18.54 -16.48
C TYR A 588 4.25 18.92 -16.24
N ASN A 589 3.53 18.20 -15.40
CA ASN A 589 2.13 18.52 -15.08
C ASN A 589 1.97 19.90 -14.45
N SER A 590 2.91 20.33 -13.62
CA SER A 590 2.90 21.69 -13.04
C SER A 590 3.14 22.77 -14.09
N LEU A 591 4.05 22.56 -15.04
CA LEU A 591 4.32 23.47 -16.14
C LEU A 591 3.13 23.53 -17.11
N ILE A 592 2.52 22.42 -17.46
CA ILE A 592 1.32 22.34 -18.32
C ILE A 592 0.18 23.11 -17.65
N MET A 593 -0.03 22.94 -16.35
CA MET A 593 -1.01 23.72 -15.60
C MET A 593 -0.71 25.23 -15.68
N GLY A 594 0.56 25.63 -15.50
CA GLY A 594 0.98 27.03 -15.55
C GLY A 594 0.81 27.65 -16.95
N PHE A 595 1.11 26.93 -18.02
CA PHE A 595 0.84 27.39 -19.37
C PHE A 595 -0.66 27.51 -19.63
N GLY A 596 -1.46 26.57 -19.10
CA GLY A 596 -2.91 26.64 -19.18
C GLY A 596 -3.48 27.88 -18.51
N VAL A 597 -3.06 28.20 -17.27
CA VAL A 597 -3.48 29.44 -16.57
C VAL A 597 -3.16 30.69 -17.37
N ASN A 598 -2.09 30.66 -18.16
CA ASN A 598 -1.70 31.79 -19.02
C ASN A 598 -2.27 31.71 -20.45
N GLY A 599 -3.08 30.75 -20.79
CA GLY A 599 -3.68 30.55 -22.11
C GLY A 599 -2.72 30.14 -23.24
N LEU A 600 -1.52 29.63 -22.89
CA LEU A 600 -0.43 29.34 -23.82
C LEU A 600 -0.51 27.86 -24.26
N VAL A 601 -1.52 27.54 -25.08
CA VAL A 601 -1.81 26.13 -25.46
C VAL A 601 -0.73 25.53 -26.34
N PHE A 602 -0.07 26.32 -27.21
CA PHE A 602 0.98 25.81 -28.09
C PHE A 602 2.20 25.27 -27.32
N GLU A 603 2.56 25.93 -26.23
CA GLU A 603 3.66 25.54 -25.38
C GLU A 603 3.37 24.23 -24.64
N ILE A 604 2.08 23.91 -24.41
CA ILE A 604 1.66 22.64 -23.81
C ILE A 604 2.00 21.48 -24.76
N TYR A 605 1.71 21.62 -26.06
CA TYR A 605 2.07 20.58 -27.04
C TYR A 605 3.58 20.39 -27.14
N GLY A 606 4.36 21.49 -27.10
CA GLY A 606 5.81 21.42 -27.04
C GLY A 606 6.34 20.66 -25.81
N LEU A 607 5.69 20.81 -24.64
CA LEU A 607 6.04 20.03 -23.45
C LEU A 607 5.65 18.54 -23.57
N LEU A 608 4.55 18.22 -24.23
CA LEU A 608 4.15 16.84 -24.50
C LEU A 608 5.14 16.14 -25.43
N ASP A 609 5.67 16.86 -26.42
CA ASP A 609 6.70 16.33 -27.32
C ASP A 609 8.03 16.16 -26.56
N GLU A 610 8.43 17.12 -25.72
CA GLU A 610 9.61 16.98 -24.86
C GLU A 610 9.46 15.76 -23.89
N MET A 611 8.28 15.55 -23.31
CA MET A 611 8.01 14.37 -22.48
C MET A 611 8.26 13.08 -23.25
N ARG A 612 7.80 13.01 -24.50
CA ARG A 612 7.97 11.84 -25.36
C ARG A 612 9.45 11.57 -25.68
N GLU A 613 10.19 12.62 -26.05
CA GLU A 613 11.64 12.53 -26.33
C GLU A 613 12.44 12.07 -25.11
N LYS A 614 12.04 12.48 -23.90
CA LYS A 614 12.71 12.10 -22.65
C LYS A 614 12.18 10.81 -22.02
N GLY A 615 11.27 10.09 -22.69
CA GLY A 615 10.72 8.83 -22.20
C GLY A 615 9.78 8.97 -21.01
N VAL A 616 9.25 10.18 -20.72
CA VAL A 616 8.28 10.40 -19.66
C VAL A 616 6.86 10.29 -20.23
N SER A 617 6.14 9.21 -19.93
CA SER A 617 4.80 8.99 -20.44
C SER A 617 3.78 9.93 -19.79
N PRO A 618 2.98 10.69 -20.58
CA PRO A 618 1.84 11.46 -20.06
C PRO A 618 0.80 10.54 -19.42
N ASN A 619 0.17 11.01 -18.36
CA ASN A 619 -0.92 10.26 -17.69
C ASN A 619 -2.28 10.99 -17.83
N VAL A 620 -3.34 10.40 -17.27
CA VAL A 620 -4.70 10.97 -17.31
C VAL A 620 -4.73 12.42 -16.77
N PHE A 621 -3.96 12.73 -15.73
CA PHE A 621 -3.89 14.10 -15.19
C PHE A 621 -3.30 15.10 -16.18
N THR A 622 -2.25 14.69 -16.94
CA THR A 622 -1.65 15.50 -17.98
C THR A 622 -2.70 15.92 -19.03
N PHE A 623 -3.45 14.93 -19.53
CA PHE A 623 -4.50 15.19 -20.50
C PHE A 623 -5.70 15.95 -19.92
N ASN A 624 -6.08 15.71 -18.68
CA ASN A 624 -7.13 16.48 -18.01
C ASN A 624 -6.78 17.97 -17.86
N TYR A 625 -5.50 18.30 -17.64
CA TYR A 625 -5.04 19.68 -17.67
C TYR A 625 -5.16 20.28 -19.07
N LEU A 626 -4.76 19.56 -20.12
CA LEU A 626 -4.88 20.01 -21.50
C LEU A 626 -6.36 20.22 -21.88
N ILE A 627 -7.24 19.28 -21.59
CA ILE A 627 -8.69 19.40 -21.82
C ILE A 627 -9.23 20.65 -21.10
N ARG A 628 -8.86 20.86 -19.85
CA ARG A 628 -9.28 22.03 -19.08
C ARG A 628 -8.82 23.33 -19.72
N CYS A 629 -7.54 23.42 -20.11
CA CYS A 629 -6.99 24.60 -20.75
C CYS A 629 -7.68 24.93 -22.07
N LEU A 630 -7.98 23.93 -22.90
CA LEU A 630 -8.72 24.10 -24.15
C LEU A 630 -10.15 24.56 -23.90
N CYS A 631 -10.83 24.01 -22.88
CA CYS A 631 -12.17 24.44 -22.48
C CYS A 631 -12.20 25.88 -21.96
N GLU A 632 -11.25 26.26 -21.10
CA GLU A 632 -11.11 27.63 -20.59
C GLU A 632 -10.77 28.66 -21.72
N GLY A 633 -10.08 28.19 -22.77
CA GLY A 633 -9.79 28.95 -23.99
C GLY A 633 -10.93 28.97 -25.01
N GLY A 634 -12.11 28.44 -24.72
CA GLY A 634 -13.26 28.38 -25.64
C GLY A 634 -13.09 27.44 -26.83
N LYS A 635 -12.13 26.46 -26.76
CA LYS A 635 -11.87 25.47 -27.79
C LYS A 635 -12.40 24.09 -27.38
N THR A 636 -13.68 24.02 -27.09
CA THR A 636 -14.32 22.81 -26.55
C THR A 636 -14.30 21.62 -27.50
N LYS A 637 -14.38 21.87 -28.81
CA LYS A 637 -14.28 20.81 -29.83
C LYS A 637 -12.87 20.22 -29.91
N ASP A 638 -11.83 21.05 -29.79
CA ASP A 638 -10.45 20.59 -29.73
C ASP A 638 -10.22 19.80 -28.42
N ALA A 639 -10.84 20.23 -27.33
CA ALA A 639 -10.79 19.49 -26.05
C ALA A 639 -11.47 18.12 -26.15
N ALA A 640 -12.54 17.97 -26.90
CA ALA A 640 -13.16 16.66 -27.15
C ALA A 640 -12.24 15.76 -28.00
N ALA A 641 -11.54 16.30 -29.02
CA ALA A 641 -10.60 15.53 -29.81
C ALA A 641 -9.42 14.96 -28.97
N VAL A 642 -9.07 15.58 -27.85
CA VAL A 642 -8.07 15.07 -26.90
C VAL A 642 -8.52 13.77 -26.24
N LEU A 643 -9.82 13.52 -26.05
CA LEU A 643 -10.32 12.22 -25.59
C LEU A 643 -9.99 11.09 -26.59
N ASP A 644 -10.17 11.36 -27.88
CA ASP A 644 -9.84 10.40 -28.92
C ASP A 644 -8.33 10.13 -28.94
N GLU A 645 -7.51 11.17 -28.75
CA GLU A 645 -6.07 11.03 -28.62
C GLU A 645 -5.67 10.18 -27.40
N MET A 646 -6.34 10.37 -26.25
CA MET A 646 -6.12 9.54 -25.05
C MET A 646 -6.39 8.05 -25.35
N LEU A 647 -7.51 7.76 -26.00
CA LEU A 647 -7.91 6.38 -26.36
C LEU A 647 -6.95 5.74 -27.37
N GLN A 648 -6.48 6.51 -28.36
CA GLN A 648 -5.48 6.03 -29.34
C GLN A 648 -4.14 5.70 -28.66
N LYS A 649 -3.81 6.41 -27.59
CA LYS A 649 -2.60 6.16 -26.79
C LYS A 649 -2.79 5.15 -25.65
N ASN A 650 -3.89 4.41 -25.64
CA ASN A 650 -4.28 3.45 -24.60
C ASN A 650 -4.37 4.06 -23.18
N ILE A 651 -4.64 5.36 -23.07
CA ILE A 651 -4.84 6.05 -21.79
C ILE A 651 -6.35 6.19 -21.61
N SER A 652 -6.94 5.41 -20.73
CA SER A 652 -8.37 5.48 -20.45
C SER A 652 -8.75 6.79 -19.75
N PRO A 653 -9.66 7.62 -20.34
CA PRO A 653 -10.18 8.80 -19.67
C PRO A 653 -10.89 8.43 -18.36
N ASP A 654 -10.80 9.31 -17.37
CA ASP A 654 -11.47 9.14 -16.08
C ASP A 654 -12.76 9.99 -15.98
N ILE A 655 -13.47 9.83 -14.87
CA ILE A 655 -14.69 10.62 -14.61
C ILE A 655 -14.40 12.13 -14.65
N SER A 656 -13.18 12.57 -14.30
CA SER A 656 -12.81 13.99 -14.29
C SER A 656 -12.69 14.53 -15.71
N SER A 657 -12.17 13.72 -16.67
CA SER A 657 -12.10 14.09 -18.09
C SER A 657 -13.49 14.44 -18.62
N PHE A 658 -14.45 13.56 -18.40
CA PHE A 658 -15.85 13.77 -18.84
C PHE A 658 -16.54 14.91 -18.12
N LYS A 659 -16.29 15.07 -16.80
CA LYS A 659 -16.85 16.19 -16.03
C LYS A 659 -16.42 17.55 -16.55
N ILE A 660 -15.17 17.71 -16.95
CA ILE A 660 -14.65 18.96 -17.49
C ILE A 660 -15.37 19.30 -18.81
N LEU A 661 -15.47 18.31 -19.72
CA LEU A 661 -16.11 18.50 -21.02
C LEU A 661 -17.62 18.74 -20.92
N ILE A 662 -18.35 17.96 -20.11
CA ILE A 662 -19.79 18.14 -19.90
C ILE A 662 -20.06 19.58 -19.40
N LYS A 663 -19.28 20.07 -18.42
CA LYS A 663 -19.41 21.43 -17.94
C LYS A 663 -19.12 22.48 -19.01
N ALA A 664 -18.10 22.25 -19.82
CA ALA A 664 -17.70 23.19 -20.86
C ALA A 664 -18.78 23.29 -21.95
N PHE A 665 -19.28 22.16 -22.45
CA PHE A 665 -20.38 22.16 -23.42
C PHE A 665 -21.69 22.74 -22.87
N SER A 666 -22.00 22.46 -21.60
CA SER A 666 -23.17 23.07 -20.94
C SER A 666 -23.04 24.59 -20.79
N ALA A 667 -21.83 25.12 -20.54
CA ALA A 667 -21.55 26.54 -20.48
C ALA A 667 -21.73 27.23 -21.84
N GLU A 668 -21.42 26.55 -22.94
CA GLU A 668 -21.67 26.99 -24.32
C GLU A 668 -23.13 26.78 -24.75
N ARG A 669 -23.99 26.22 -23.91
CA ARG A 669 -25.36 25.79 -24.17
C ARG A 669 -25.51 24.71 -25.24
N ASP A 670 -24.47 23.99 -25.54
CA ASP A 670 -24.53 22.81 -26.43
C ASP A 670 -24.84 21.55 -25.62
N PHE A 671 -26.11 21.42 -25.24
CA PHE A 671 -26.57 20.31 -24.41
C PHE A 671 -26.59 18.98 -25.16
N GLN A 672 -26.60 19.00 -26.49
CA GLN A 672 -26.51 17.78 -27.30
C GLN A 672 -25.12 17.16 -27.18
N LEU A 673 -24.04 17.93 -27.39
CA LEU A 673 -22.69 17.45 -27.22
C LEU A 673 -22.38 17.07 -25.77
N ALA A 674 -22.96 17.77 -24.79
CA ALA A 674 -22.85 17.40 -23.39
C ALA A 674 -23.45 16.01 -23.12
N ARG A 675 -24.60 15.68 -23.74
CA ARG A 675 -25.25 14.37 -23.65
C ARG A 675 -24.46 13.27 -24.34
N GLU A 676 -23.99 13.52 -25.56
CA GLU A 676 -23.13 12.58 -26.27
C GLU A 676 -21.86 12.26 -25.47
N THR A 677 -21.20 13.29 -24.91
CA THR A 677 -20.04 13.13 -24.02
C THR A 677 -20.37 12.32 -22.77
N PHE A 678 -21.55 12.51 -22.19
CA PHE A 678 -22.04 11.72 -21.07
C PHE A 678 -22.22 10.24 -21.45
N GLU A 679 -22.83 9.95 -22.58
CA GLU A 679 -23.06 8.57 -23.07
C GLU A 679 -21.71 7.85 -23.33
N ILE A 680 -20.74 8.53 -23.92
CA ILE A 680 -19.36 8.03 -24.08
C ILE A 680 -18.76 7.79 -22.70
N GLY A 681 -18.93 8.72 -21.77
CA GLY A 681 -18.44 8.57 -20.40
C GLY A 681 -19.03 7.37 -19.66
N LEU A 682 -20.31 7.07 -19.89
CA LEU A 682 -20.96 5.87 -19.34
C LEU A 682 -20.42 4.57 -19.96
N SER A 683 -20.07 4.59 -21.24
CA SER A 683 -19.51 3.41 -21.93
C SER A 683 -18.11 3.07 -21.43
N ILE A 684 -17.28 4.09 -21.10
CA ILE A 684 -15.88 3.94 -20.70
C ILE A 684 -15.74 3.78 -19.18
N CYS A 685 -16.34 4.69 -18.40
CA CYS A 685 -16.22 4.72 -16.93
C CYS A 685 -17.29 3.87 -16.22
N GLY A 686 -18.24 3.32 -16.96
CA GLY A 686 -19.41 2.62 -16.43
C GLY A 686 -20.45 3.57 -15.83
N GLN A 687 -21.50 2.98 -15.32
CA GLN A 687 -22.66 3.69 -14.76
C GLN A 687 -22.31 4.36 -13.41
N LYS A 688 -21.84 5.57 -13.45
CA LYS A 688 -21.38 6.31 -12.24
C LYS A 688 -22.36 7.44 -11.88
N GLU A 689 -22.89 7.42 -10.66
CA GLU A 689 -23.74 8.47 -10.08
C GLU A 689 -23.23 9.91 -10.35
N ALA A 690 -21.91 10.07 -10.23
CA ALA A 690 -21.25 11.38 -10.38
C ALA A 690 -21.37 11.99 -11.78
N LEU A 691 -21.61 11.21 -12.83
CA LEU A 691 -21.87 11.70 -14.19
C LEU A 691 -23.35 12.07 -14.33
N TYR A 692 -24.26 11.22 -13.82
CA TYR A 692 -25.70 11.49 -13.83
C TYR A 692 -26.05 12.76 -13.06
N SER A 693 -25.53 12.91 -11.83
CA SER A 693 -25.79 14.10 -11.03
C SER A 693 -25.24 15.38 -11.69
N LEU A 694 -24.08 15.28 -12.34
CA LEU A 694 -23.51 16.42 -13.04
C LEU A 694 -24.36 16.84 -14.23
N LEU A 695 -24.62 15.95 -15.19
CA LEU A 695 -25.41 16.28 -16.38
C LEU A 695 -26.79 16.78 -15.99
N PHE A 696 -27.44 16.11 -15.02
CA PHE A 696 -28.74 16.55 -14.49
C PHE A 696 -28.69 17.99 -14.00
N ASN A 697 -27.70 18.32 -13.16
CA ASN A 697 -27.60 19.66 -12.59
C ASN A 697 -27.32 20.73 -13.67
N GLU A 698 -26.46 20.45 -14.64
CA GLU A 698 -26.13 21.34 -15.72
C GLU A 698 -27.34 21.57 -16.67
N LEU A 699 -28.09 20.53 -17.04
CA LEU A 699 -29.32 20.64 -17.82
C LEU A 699 -30.38 21.45 -17.09
N LEU A 700 -30.54 21.20 -15.79
CA LEU A 700 -31.50 21.94 -14.97
C LEU A 700 -31.17 23.44 -14.87
N LEU A 701 -29.90 23.79 -14.66
CA LEU A 701 -29.43 25.15 -14.62
C LEU A 701 -29.56 25.82 -15.99
N GLY A 702 -29.30 25.09 -17.06
CA GLY A 702 -29.46 25.57 -18.44
C GLY A 702 -30.90 25.81 -18.89
N GLY A 703 -31.88 25.27 -18.15
CA GLY A 703 -33.31 25.43 -18.45
C GLY A 703 -33.96 24.25 -19.19
N GLU A 704 -33.19 23.23 -19.56
CA GLU A 704 -33.64 22.03 -20.23
C GLU A 704 -34.32 21.03 -19.25
N VAL A 705 -35.49 21.43 -18.75
CA VAL A 705 -36.24 20.74 -17.71
C VAL A 705 -36.72 19.33 -18.16
N SER A 706 -37.01 19.17 -19.47
CA SER A 706 -37.44 17.89 -20.02
C SER A 706 -36.34 16.84 -19.93
N ASP A 707 -35.15 17.19 -20.42
CA ASP A 707 -34.00 16.28 -20.46
C ASP A 707 -33.46 16.00 -19.06
N ALA A 708 -33.44 17.04 -18.21
CA ALA A 708 -33.11 16.89 -16.79
C ALA A 708 -34.04 15.88 -16.08
N LYS A 709 -35.36 15.93 -16.35
CA LYS A 709 -36.34 14.98 -15.83
C LYS A 709 -36.00 13.54 -16.24
N ASP A 710 -35.68 13.34 -17.53
CA ASP A 710 -35.41 12.00 -18.04
C ASP A 710 -34.13 11.40 -17.43
N ILE A 711 -33.05 12.17 -17.31
CA ILE A 711 -31.82 11.78 -16.60
C ILE A 711 -32.10 11.49 -15.11
N PHE A 712 -32.94 12.28 -14.47
CA PHE A 712 -33.30 12.06 -13.06
C PHE A 712 -34.12 10.79 -12.88
N GLN A 713 -35.06 10.50 -13.79
CA GLN A 713 -35.85 9.29 -13.75
C GLN A 713 -34.97 8.05 -13.91
N GLU A 714 -34.01 8.08 -14.83
CA GLU A 714 -33.03 7.00 -15.00
C GLU A 714 -32.16 6.84 -13.73
N ALA A 715 -31.73 7.92 -13.10
CA ALA A 715 -30.99 7.90 -11.84
C ALA A 715 -31.80 7.28 -10.70
N LEU A 716 -33.11 7.54 -10.64
CA LEU A 716 -34.04 6.93 -9.70
C LEU A 716 -34.20 5.42 -9.95
N GLU A 717 -34.31 5.00 -11.22
CA GLU A 717 -34.40 3.59 -11.59
C GLU A 717 -33.19 2.80 -11.12
N ARG A 718 -32.01 3.40 -11.19
CA ARG A 718 -30.72 2.83 -10.77
C ARG A 718 -30.44 2.94 -9.26
N SER A 719 -31.33 3.55 -8.51
CA SER A 719 -31.24 3.70 -7.06
C SER A 719 -30.00 4.48 -6.57
N TYR A 720 -29.59 5.53 -7.30
CA TYR A 720 -28.48 6.39 -6.90
C TYR A 720 -28.82 7.29 -5.71
N TYR A 721 -27.79 7.74 -4.98
CA TYR A 721 -27.93 8.65 -3.86
C TYR A 721 -28.33 10.07 -4.32
N LEU A 722 -29.42 10.62 -3.78
CA LEU A 722 -29.99 11.89 -4.25
C LEU A 722 -29.31 13.15 -3.70
N GLY A 723 -28.40 13.03 -2.74
CA GLY A 723 -27.79 14.20 -2.10
C GLY A 723 -26.98 15.11 -3.04
N ASN A 724 -26.56 14.59 -4.20
CA ASN A 724 -25.79 15.34 -5.21
C ASN A 724 -26.67 15.92 -6.34
N PHE A 725 -27.97 15.68 -6.33
CA PHE A 725 -28.92 16.14 -7.35
C PHE A 725 -29.71 17.36 -6.85
N LEU A 726 -29.89 18.37 -7.69
CA LEU A 726 -30.73 19.55 -7.42
C LEU A 726 -32.22 19.26 -7.63
N TYR A 727 -32.70 18.12 -7.16
CA TYR A 727 -34.06 17.63 -7.38
C TYR A 727 -35.15 18.58 -6.84
N LYS A 728 -34.88 19.38 -5.80
CA LYS A 728 -35.77 20.38 -5.27
C LYS A 728 -36.13 21.44 -6.33
N GLU A 729 -35.09 21.92 -7.02
CA GLU A 729 -35.25 22.91 -8.08
C GLU A 729 -35.99 22.36 -9.29
N LEU A 730 -35.78 21.06 -9.61
CA LEU A 730 -36.54 20.38 -10.66
C LEU A 730 -38.02 20.33 -10.32
N ILE A 731 -38.37 19.91 -9.11
CA ILE A 731 -39.76 19.83 -8.63
C ILE A 731 -40.42 21.23 -8.65
N ASP A 732 -39.72 22.25 -8.13
CA ASP A 732 -40.19 23.62 -8.12
C ASP A 732 -40.44 24.19 -9.54
N LYS A 733 -39.53 23.92 -10.49
CA LYS A 733 -39.67 24.33 -11.89
C LYS A 733 -40.83 23.62 -12.56
N LEU A 734 -40.98 22.27 -12.38
CA LEU A 734 -42.09 21.52 -12.94
C LEU A 734 -43.45 22.01 -12.40
N CYS A 735 -43.54 22.33 -11.13
CA CYS A 735 -44.73 22.94 -10.54
C CYS A 735 -45.08 24.31 -11.12
N LYS A 736 -44.06 25.17 -11.28
CA LYS A 736 -44.23 26.49 -11.88
C LYS A 736 -44.65 26.43 -13.36
N ASP A 737 -44.15 25.47 -14.10
CA ASP A 737 -44.49 25.22 -15.51
C ASP A 737 -45.85 24.55 -15.69
N GLY A 738 -46.61 24.32 -14.61
CA GLY A 738 -47.91 23.67 -14.65
C GLY A 738 -47.89 22.14 -14.87
N LYS A 739 -46.70 21.54 -14.90
CA LYS A 739 -46.49 20.08 -15.09
C LYS A 739 -46.58 19.31 -13.76
N THR A 740 -47.59 19.63 -12.94
CA THR A 740 -47.78 19.11 -11.57
C THR A 740 -47.92 17.58 -11.51
N GLU A 741 -48.43 16.95 -12.56
CA GLU A 741 -48.59 15.51 -12.65
C GLU A 741 -47.27 14.78 -12.77
N ILE A 742 -46.32 15.36 -13.52
CA ILE A 742 -44.95 14.83 -13.65
C ILE A 742 -44.23 14.95 -12.32
N ALA A 743 -44.33 16.12 -11.66
CA ALA A 743 -43.76 16.35 -10.33
C ALA A 743 -44.29 15.33 -9.29
N TYR A 744 -45.61 15.08 -9.35
CA TYR A 744 -46.27 14.06 -8.51
C TYR A 744 -45.67 12.67 -8.74
N ASN A 745 -45.55 12.22 -10.00
CA ASN A 745 -45.03 10.90 -10.33
C ASN A 745 -43.59 10.74 -9.86
N LEU A 746 -42.72 11.75 -10.03
CA LEU A 746 -41.36 11.69 -9.55
C LEU A 746 -41.28 11.55 -8.02
N VAL A 747 -42.07 12.37 -7.30
CA VAL A 747 -42.13 12.27 -5.83
C VAL A 747 -42.69 10.93 -5.39
N ASP A 748 -43.72 10.39 -6.06
CA ASP A 748 -44.30 9.10 -5.76
C ASP A 748 -43.30 7.94 -5.93
N VAL A 749 -42.49 7.99 -6.99
CA VAL A 749 -41.38 7.04 -7.23
C VAL A 749 -40.28 7.19 -6.14
N MET A 750 -39.91 8.42 -5.75
CA MET A 750 -38.93 8.65 -4.70
C MET A 750 -39.40 8.05 -3.36
N VAL A 751 -40.65 8.25 -3.01
CA VAL A 751 -41.26 7.71 -1.79
C VAL A 751 -41.36 6.18 -1.85
N SER A 752 -41.86 5.63 -2.97
CA SER A 752 -42.05 4.18 -3.12
C SER A 752 -40.75 3.39 -3.08
N LYS A 753 -39.63 3.99 -3.53
CA LYS A 753 -38.29 3.42 -3.45
C LYS A 753 -37.60 3.65 -2.09
N GLY A 754 -38.21 4.31 -1.14
CA GLY A 754 -37.71 4.54 0.21
C GLY A 754 -36.56 5.54 0.28
N TYR A 755 -36.47 6.49 -0.68
CA TYR A 755 -35.46 7.54 -0.62
C TYR A 755 -35.68 8.47 0.57
N ARG A 756 -34.57 8.89 1.18
CA ARG A 756 -34.55 9.93 2.20
C ARG A 756 -34.33 11.28 1.53
N PHE A 757 -35.31 12.14 1.50
CA PHE A 757 -35.26 13.47 0.91
C PHE A 757 -36.02 14.50 1.78
N ASP A 758 -35.92 15.80 1.45
CA ASP A 758 -36.53 16.86 2.22
C ASP A 758 -38.04 16.85 2.04
N PRO A 759 -38.82 16.69 3.11
CA PRO A 759 -40.28 16.75 3.06
C PRO A 759 -40.84 18.06 2.47
N ALA A 760 -40.09 19.15 2.49
CA ALA A 760 -40.50 20.42 1.91
C ALA A 760 -40.85 20.30 0.41
N CYS A 761 -40.19 19.39 -0.34
CA CYS A 761 -40.53 19.13 -1.74
C CYS A 761 -41.91 18.55 -1.94
N ILE A 762 -42.38 17.70 -1.02
CA ILE A 762 -43.76 17.13 -1.06
C ILE A 762 -44.78 18.26 -0.85
N MET A 763 -44.48 19.20 0.04
CA MET A 763 -45.39 20.31 0.33
C MET A 763 -45.67 21.17 -0.90
N VAL A 764 -44.62 21.49 -1.69
CA VAL A 764 -44.78 22.29 -2.93
C VAL A 764 -45.71 21.57 -3.92
N VAL A 765 -45.54 20.24 -4.08
CA VAL A 765 -46.36 19.43 -4.98
C VAL A 765 -47.82 19.35 -4.46
N ILE A 766 -47.99 19.15 -3.14
CA ILE A 766 -49.32 19.14 -2.50
C ILE A 766 -50.04 20.49 -2.72
N ASP A 767 -49.36 21.59 -2.51
CA ASP A 767 -49.95 22.92 -2.67
C ASP A 767 -50.40 23.16 -4.13
N GLU A 768 -49.62 22.78 -5.11
CA GLU A 768 -49.96 22.96 -6.54
C GLU A 768 -51.05 21.96 -6.97
N LEU A 769 -51.05 20.71 -6.54
CA LEU A 769 -52.12 19.73 -6.80
C LEU A 769 -53.43 20.18 -6.16
N GLY A 770 -53.34 20.83 -4.98
CA GLY A 770 -54.50 21.44 -4.31
C GLY A 770 -55.17 22.56 -5.13
N LYS A 771 -54.34 23.42 -5.77
CA LYS A 771 -54.85 24.47 -6.69
C LYS A 771 -55.49 23.88 -7.95
N VAL A 772 -54.95 22.76 -8.47
CA VAL A 772 -55.54 22.05 -9.64
C VAL A 772 -56.76 21.18 -9.28
N GLY A 773 -57.09 21.00 -7.99
CA GLY A 773 -58.26 20.27 -7.53
C GLY A 773 -58.14 18.75 -7.49
N LYS A 774 -56.90 18.19 -7.62
CA LYS A 774 -56.66 16.71 -7.60
C LYS A 774 -56.60 16.17 -6.16
N ARG A 775 -57.73 16.13 -5.46
CA ARG A 775 -57.82 15.73 -4.04
C ARG A 775 -57.22 14.35 -3.73
N GLN A 776 -57.51 13.33 -4.54
CA GLN A 776 -57.04 11.97 -4.31
C GLN A 776 -55.48 11.87 -4.30
N ALA A 777 -54.82 12.61 -5.19
CA ALA A 777 -53.33 12.65 -5.24
C ALA A 777 -52.74 13.37 -4.01
N VAL A 778 -53.43 14.43 -3.54
CA VAL A 778 -53.04 15.16 -2.33
C VAL A 778 -53.18 14.30 -1.09
N ASP A 779 -54.27 13.57 -0.96
CA ASP A 779 -54.54 12.67 0.19
C ASP A 779 -53.49 11.57 0.24
N LYS A 780 -53.16 10.95 -0.90
CA LYS A 780 -52.15 9.88 -1.00
C LYS A 780 -50.72 10.36 -0.62
N LEU A 781 -50.28 11.53 -1.10
CA LEU A 781 -48.99 12.06 -0.73
C LEU A 781 -48.92 12.51 0.74
N SER A 782 -50.03 13.05 1.26
CA SER A 782 -50.11 13.47 2.67
C SER A 782 -50.03 12.26 3.61
N GLU A 783 -50.67 11.15 3.24
CA GLU A 783 -50.60 9.88 3.98
C GLU A 783 -49.20 9.33 3.99
N LYS A 784 -48.55 9.22 2.83
CA LYS A 784 -47.14 8.79 2.71
C LYS A 784 -46.14 9.67 3.50
N MET A 785 -46.38 10.99 3.49
CA MET A 785 -45.59 11.92 4.29
C MET A 785 -45.74 11.65 5.79
N MET A 786 -46.93 11.28 6.25
CA MET A 786 -47.21 10.89 7.64
C MET A 786 -46.49 9.58 8.00
N GLU A 787 -46.50 8.59 7.12
CA GLU A 787 -45.81 7.32 7.32
C GLU A 787 -44.32 7.53 7.48
N MET A 788 -43.66 8.33 6.60
CA MET A 788 -42.27 8.68 6.71
C MET A 788 -41.94 9.40 8.03
N ALA A 789 -42.85 10.30 8.50
CA ALA A 789 -42.69 10.98 9.78
C ALA A 789 -42.86 10.04 10.98
N ALA A 790 -43.69 9.01 10.87
CA ALA A 790 -43.94 8.02 11.92
C ALA A 790 -42.75 7.05 12.04
N GLU A 791 -42.18 6.59 10.93
CA GLU A 791 -40.96 5.74 10.90
C GLU A 791 -39.77 6.44 11.55
N GLY A 792 -39.55 7.72 11.27
CA GLY A 792 -38.54 8.53 11.93
C GLY A 792 -38.71 8.62 13.47
N LYS A 793 -39.95 8.61 13.97
CA LYS A 793 -40.25 8.58 15.43
C LYS A 793 -40.01 7.20 16.07
N VAL A 794 -40.24 6.13 15.34
CA VAL A 794 -40.00 4.76 15.84
C VAL A 794 -38.49 4.50 15.98
N GLU A 795 -37.68 4.86 14.98
CA GLU A 795 -36.22 4.76 15.09
C GLU A 795 -35.68 5.56 16.28
N ASN A 796 -36.21 6.75 16.57
CA ASN A 796 -35.81 7.55 17.73
C ASN A 796 -36.28 6.94 19.07
N ARG A 797 -37.38 6.24 19.12
CA ARG A 797 -37.82 5.50 20.32
C ARG A 797 -36.88 4.32 20.59
N ILE A 798 -36.46 3.57 19.56
CA ILE A 798 -35.51 2.47 19.68
C ILE A 798 -34.14 2.97 20.15
N ILE A 799 -33.67 4.10 19.63
CA ILE A 799 -32.43 4.74 20.05
C ILE A 799 -32.53 5.26 21.49
N LYS A 800 -33.70 5.83 21.91
CA LYS A 800 -33.93 6.26 23.29
C LYS A 800 -34.07 5.10 24.29
N VAL A 801 -34.60 3.97 23.87
CA VAL A 801 -34.70 2.76 24.71
C VAL A 801 -33.30 2.12 24.85
N LYS A 802 -32.49 2.03 23.78
CA LYS A 802 -31.09 1.60 23.87
C LYS A 802 -30.21 2.56 24.73
N ARG A 803 -30.51 3.87 24.72
CA ARG A 803 -29.78 4.86 25.54
C ARG A 803 -30.19 4.81 27.03
N LYS A 804 -31.34 4.23 27.40
CA LYS A 804 -31.72 4.06 28.81
C LYS A 804 -31.06 2.85 29.49
N THR A 805 -30.57 1.90 28.70
CA THR A 805 -29.79 0.76 29.22
C THR A 805 -28.29 1.04 29.29
N ASP A 806 -27.79 2.07 28.61
CA ASP A 806 -26.39 2.51 28.67
C ASP A 806 -26.29 3.93 29.27
N SER A 807 -26.53 4.01 30.56
CA SER A 807 -26.33 5.25 31.33
C SER A 807 -24.85 5.46 31.56
N LYS A 808 -24.18 6.21 30.69
CA LYS A 808 -23.04 7.11 30.87
C LYS A 808 -22.22 7.20 29.59
N LYS A 809 -22.62 8.09 28.67
CA LYS A 809 -21.68 8.70 27.71
C LYS A 809 -22.29 9.95 27.03
N PRO A 810 -21.46 10.94 26.64
CA PRO A 810 -21.91 12.26 26.25
C PRO A 810 -22.47 12.29 24.82
N ASN A 811 -23.30 13.31 24.59
CA ASN A 811 -23.92 13.63 23.31
C ASN A 811 -22.91 13.64 22.16
N LEU A 812 -23.07 12.72 21.22
CA LEU A 812 -22.52 12.84 19.87
C LEU A 812 -23.72 13.09 18.94
N ASP A 813 -23.80 14.32 18.49
CA ASP A 813 -24.69 14.73 17.40
C ASP A 813 -24.28 13.95 16.13
N TYR A 814 -25.08 12.94 15.79
CA TYR A 814 -25.02 12.36 14.46
C TYR A 814 -25.62 13.35 13.47
N GLY A 815 -24.80 13.86 12.55
CA GLY A 815 -25.26 14.56 11.35
C GLY A 815 -26.23 13.66 10.58
N GLY A 816 -27.46 13.64 11.03
CA GLY A 816 -28.60 13.07 10.32
C GLY A 816 -28.97 14.02 9.19
N SER A 817 -29.37 13.46 8.07
CA SER A 817 -29.91 14.19 6.91
C SER A 817 -30.81 15.35 7.36
N GLU A 818 -30.77 16.48 6.65
CA GLU A 818 -31.55 17.69 6.95
C GLU A 818 -33.04 17.41 7.24
N TRP A 819 -33.62 16.38 6.62
CA TRP A 819 -34.99 15.99 6.85
C TRP A 819 -35.26 15.43 8.27
N ARG A 820 -34.31 14.73 8.89
CA ARG A 820 -34.40 14.26 10.29
C ARG A 820 -34.50 15.44 11.25
N ASN A 821 -33.78 16.52 10.96
CA ASN A 821 -33.85 17.74 11.76
C ASN A 821 -35.18 18.47 11.59
N ILE A 822 -35.83 18.38 10.42
CA ILE A 822 -37.16 18.97 10.15
C ILE A 822 -38.25 18.13 10.82
N VAL A 823 -38.16 16.81 10.77
CA VAL A 823 -39.11 15.88 11.42
C VAL A 823 -38.94 15.87 12.95
N HIS A 824 -37.77 16.21 13.47
CA HIS A 824 -37.48 16.27 14.90
C HIS A 824 -37.75 17.62 15.55
N ARG A 825 -37.88 18.67 14.78
CA ARG A 825 -38.50 19.89 15.27
C ARG A 825 -39.98 19.61 15.37
N ASP A 826 -40.61 20.01 16.47
CA ASP A 826 -42.08 19.89 16.70
C ASP A 826 -42.91 20.40 15.49
N ASP A 827 -42.30 21.18 14.62
CA ASP A 827 -42.89 21.77 13.40
C ASP A 827 -43.12 20.75 12.28
N GLY A 828 -42.33 19.65 12.11
CA GLY A 828 -42.45 18.74 10.97
C GLY A 828 -43.73 17.89 11.07
N SER A 829 -44.00 17.28 12.24
CA SER A 829 -45.25 16.54 12.46
C SER A 829 -46.45 17.46 12.63
N ALA A 830 -46.23 18.67 13.17
CA ALA A 830 -47.26 19.68 13.24
C ALA A 830 -47.62 20.21 11.85
N LEU A 831 -46.63 20.37 10.96
CA LEU A 831 -46.83 20.78 9.57
C LEU A 831 -47.63 19.73 8.77
N ALA A 832 -47.28 18.45 8.90
CA ALA A 832 -48.03 17.34 8.29
C ALA A 832 -49.44 17.29 8.79
N LEU A 833 -49.68 17.40 10.11
CA LEU A 833 -51.00 17.46 10.70
C LEU A 833 -51.83 18.69 10.28
N ARG A 834 -51.17 19.87 10.14
CA ARG A 834 -51.83 21.09 9.62
C ARG A 834 -52.22 20.91 8.16
N THR A 835 -51.36 20.31 7.33
CA THR A 835 -51.66 20.04 5.92
C THR A 835 -52.83 19.10 5.75
N ILE A 836 -52.89 17.97 6.51
CA ILE A 836 -53.99 17.03 6.50
C ILE A 836 -55.29 17.68 7.00
N LYS A 837 -55.23 18.46 8.10
CA LYS A 837 -56.39 19.23 8.57
C LYS A 837 -56.89 20.25 7.54
N ARG A 838 -56.01 20.86 6.74
CA ARG A 838 -56.37 21.76 5.65
C ARG A 838 -57.01 21.01 4.49
N VAL A 839 -56.48 19.90 4.08
CA VAL A 839 -57.03 19.01 3.03
C VAL A 839 -58.42 18.52 3.44
N GLN A 840 -58.58 17.99 4.69
CA GLN A 840 -59.85 17.52 5.23
C GLN A 840 -60.93 18.63 5.34
N ARG A 841 -60.51 19.91 5.49
CA ARG A 841 -61.40 21.06 5.50
C ARG A 841 -61.68 21.63 4.10
N GLY A 842 -61.28 20.96 3.02
CA GLY A 842 -61.56 21.44 1.64
C GLY A 842 -60.73 22.61 1.20
N TRP A 843 -59.47 22.71 1.64
CA TRP A 843 -58.58 23.83 1.39
C TRP A 843 -58.32 24.18 -0.10
N GLY A 844 -58.69 23.37 -1.04
CA GLY A 844 -58.63 23.66 -2.46
C GLY A 844 -59.84 24.45 -3.02
N GLN A 845 -60.95 24.60 -2.24
CA GLN A 845 -62.18 25.27 -2.76
C GLN A 845 -62.21 26.77 -2.53
N ASN A 846 -61.49 27.28 -1.56
CA ASN A 846 -61.59 28.71 -1.21
C ASN A 846 -60.75 29.64 -2.12
N TYR A 847 -59.90 29.10 -3.04
CA TYR A 847 -59.10 29.94 -3.95
C TYR A 847 -59.77 30.16 -5.33
N VAL A 848 -60.82 29.44 -5.66
CA VAL A 848 -61.54 29.57 -6.95
C VAL A 848 -62.70 30.57 -6.91
N SER A 849 -63.05 31.05 -5.74
CA SER A 849 -64.17 32.04 -5.57
C SER A 849 -63.69 33.49 -5.34
N GLY A 850 -62.45 33.77 -5.59
CA GLY A 850 -61.86 35.12 -5.39
C GLY A 850 -61.19 35.70 -6.63
N LEU A 851 -61.63 35.35 -7.86
CA LEU A 851 -61.31 36.03 -9.11
C LEU A 851 -62.62 36.40 -9.78
#